data_467b6b0285b4a0e377a30353de91241b
#
_entry.id   467b6b0285b4a0e377a30353de91241b
#
_cell.length_a   1.000
_cell.length_b   1.000
_cell.length_c   1.000
_cell.angle_alpha   90.00
_cell.angle_beta   90.00
_cell.angle_gamma   90.00
#
_symmetry.space_group_name_H-M   'P 1'
#
loop_
_entity.id
_entity.type
_entity.pdbx_description
1 polymer ?
#
loop_
_entity_poly.entity_id
_entity_poly.type
_entity_poly.pdbx_seq_one_letter_code
_entity_poly.pdbx_strand_id
1 'polypeptide(L)'
;MFVLTVTVTVIAHPMLFRSKRRKKRSARERRLLRCESLEHRQLLAADFGGYRHNVYDSEDVNDDGRVSAMDALLIINAMTSETTHDEIMFTDVNDDGRRSALDALRVINRIERGDVFPLDRDLDDEPSIQIPEMPSEIRSIDGTGNNIQNDAWGSVGQTLIRSAPAAYGDGISMPAGADRPSAREVSNVLSEMNTSESLSDRGLSAFVYVWGQFIDHDLGLSESEEHGKAIDIVVPTGDPWFDPAGTGEAVIPMTRTPIVEGTGTSVDNPAEQFNQITAYIDGSMVYGSDIGTAEALRTFEGGRMAMSDEGLIPMDASGMVIAGDVRASENVGLTAIQTLFVREHNRLAGDIAASDPEATDEEIYQRSRLVVTSLIQSITYNEFLPAILGEQAIDSYSGYDASVNPGIANEFSTAAFRFGHSTLRDEVGFMSNDGRESQDEMELKDAFFHASMLEETGIDSLLKYDASVQCQEVDLGVVDSLRNFLFGPPGAGGLDLVAMNIQRGRDHGVSDYNAAREAYGLPRVETFDQITGEVDLQQKLASLYGSVDNIDLWVGLMAEDHQREASVGELAGLIIADQFQRTRDGDRFFYKNVLTDSEIESIERSTLADLIERNTSVEGLQENVFLMQAEIRGRVILASSLPPSTIPGELREDEMRGVAGVVIELIDGSGKLVDSTTSDGHGNYRFRSMSETGDYQVRLSESDETIDVLVAHGGERIRGLDFLVFG
;
A
#
# COMPACT_ATOMS: atom_id res chain seq x y z
N MET A 1 -46.39 -23.69 7.94
CA MET A 1 -45.19 -23.97 8.73
C MET A 1 -44.63 -25.27 8.17
N PHE A 2 -43.87 -25.17 7.11
CA PHE A 2 -43.16 -26.28 6.49
C PHE A 2 -41.73 -26.20 6.95
N VAL A 3 -41.28 -27.20 7.67
CA VAL A 3 -39.88 -27.40 8.03
C VAL A 3 -39.21 -28.00 6.80
N LEU A 4 -38.39 -27.23 6.09
CA LEU A 4 -37.48 -27.77 5.07
C LEU A 4 -36.31 -28.45 5.80
N THR A 5 -36.19 -29.74 5.60
CA THR A 5 -34.95 -30.45 6.00
C THR A 5 -33.96 -30.33 4.85
N VAL A 6 -32.95 -29.55 5.04
CA VAL A 6 -31.86 -29.37 4.06
C VAL A 6 -30.80 -30.45 4.31
N THR A 7 -30.57 -31.30 3.30
CA THR A 7 -29.43 -32.23 3.27
C THR A 7 -28.48 -31.77 2.18
N VAL A 8 -27.23 -31.43 2.55
CA VAL A 8 -26.26 -30.89 1.62
C VAL A 8 -25.16 -31.91 1.35
N THR A 9 -24.73 -32.05 0.12
CA THR A 9 -23.63 -32.93 -0.29
C THR A 9 -22.54 -32.07 -0.93
N VAL A 10 -21.34 -32.09 -0.36
CA VAL A 10 -20.18 -31.33 -0.84
C VAL A 10 -19.51 -32.03 -2.00
N ILE A 11 -19.25 -31.31 -3.07
CA ILE A 11 -18.46 -31.77 -4.21
C ILE A 11 -17.18 -30.95 -4.28
N ALA A 12 -16.10 -31.46 -3.73
CA ALA A 12 -14.78 -30.88 -3.90
C ALA A 12 -14.05 -31.55 -5.07
N HIS A 13 -13.58 -30.77 -6.01
CA HIS A 13 -12.69 -31.27 -7.08
C HIS A 13 -11.24 -31.24 -6.58
N PRO A 14 -10.55 -32.38 -6.54
CA PRO A 14 -9.11 -32.37 -6.24
C PRO A 14 -8.32 -32.13 -7.52
N MET A 15 -7.58 -31.04 -7.60
CA MET A 15 -6.44 -30.97 -8.51
C MET A 15 -5.32 -31.89 -8.00
N LEU A 16 -4.93 -32.81 -8.87
CA LEU A 16 -3.89 -33.81 -8.61
C LEU A 16 -2.49 -33.17 -8.62
N PHE A 17 -1.95 -32.88 -7.47
CA PHE A 17 -0.51 -32.77 -7.34
C PHE A 17 0.09 -34.08 -6.85
N ARG A 18 0.92 -34.70 -7.69
CA ARG A 18 1.72 -35.89 -7.37
C ARG A 18 2.92 -35.47 -6.53
N SER A 19 2.90 -35.71 -5.25
CA SER A 19 4.13 -35.88 -4.49
C SER A 19 4.22 -37.27 -3.88
N LYS A 20 5.34 -37.97 -4.19
CA LYS A 20 5.69 -39.26 -3.61
C LYS A 20 6.17 -39.05 -2.18
N ARG A 21 5.46 -39.58 -1.18
CA ARG A 21 6.12 -39.95 0.07
C ARG A 21 5.45 -41.15 0.76
N ARG A 22 6.34 -41.93 1.41
CA ARG A 22 6.22 -43.27 1.94
C ARG A 22 5.21 -43.45 3.08
N LYS A 23 4.58 -44.65 3.03
CA LYS A 23 3.76 -45.25 4.10
C LYS A 23 4.49 -45.36 5.45
N LYS A 24 3.76 -45.02 6.54
CA LYS A 24 3.83 -45.77 7.80
C LYS A 24 2.41 -45.99 8.30
N ARG A 25 2.09 -47.28 8.55
CA ARG A 25 0.85 -47.78 9.14
C ARG A 25 0.89 -47.56 10.66
N SER A 26 -0.23 -47.11 11.27
CA SER A 26 -0.64 -47.65 12.57
C SER A 26 -2.16 -47.66 12.65
N ALA A 27 -2.69 -48.79 13.05
CA ALA A 27 -4.12 -49.04 13.26
C ALA A 27 -4.56 -48.39 14.59
N ARG A 28 -5.74 -47.77 14.59
CA ARG A 28 -6.49 -47.55 15.82
C ARG A 28 -7.98 -47.72 15.58
N GLU A 29 -8.56 -48.42 16.49
CA GLU A 29 -9.88 -49.03 16.52
C GLU A 29 -11.04 -47.99 16.45
N ARG A 30 -12.05 -48.35 15.66
CA ARG A 30 -13.36 -47.71 15.65
C ARG A 30 -14.09 -48.02 16.95
N ARG A 31 -14.45 -47.00 17.72
CA ARG A 31 -15.51 -47.04 18.70
C ARG A 31 -16.76 -46.37 18.13
N LEU A 32 -17.79 -47.17 17.92
CA LEU A 32 -19.14 -46.70 17.68
C LEU A 32 -19.68 -46.01 18.93
N LEU A 33 -19.97 -44.72 18.81
CA LEU A 33 -20.78 -44.02 19.81
C LEU A 33 -22.25 -44.06 19.36
N ARG A 34 -23.11 -44.60 20.24
CA ARG A 34 -24.56 -44.56 20.08
C ARG A 34 -25.03 -43.13 20.45
N CYS A 35 -25.77 -42.52 19.53
CA CYS A 35 -26.57 -41.34 19.83
C CYS A 35 -27.79 -41.75 20.66
N GLU A 36 -27.94 -41.21 21.86
CA GLU A 36 -29.18 -41.14 22.60
C GLU A 36 -29.87 -39.82 22.24
N SER A 37 -31.18 -39.88 21.94
CA SER A 37 -32.01 -38.73 21.65
C SER A 37 -32.03 -37.78 22.86
N LEU A 38 -31.58 -36.55 22.70
CA LEU A 38 -31.76 -35.47 23.64
C LEU A 38 -33.18 -34.87 23.52
N GLU A 39 -33.90 -34.90 24.62
CA GLU A 39 -35.19 -34.25 24.78
C GLU A 39 -35.13 -32.77 24.51
N HIS A 40 -36.19 -32.22 23.92
CA HIS A 40 -36.47 -30.81 23.78
C HIS A 40 -36.27 -30.07 25.11
N ARG A 41 -35.12 -29.46 25.30
CA ARG A 41 -34.99 -28.37 26.28
C ARG A 41 -35.28 -27.08 25.54
N GLN A 42 -36.43 -26.48 25.80
CA GLN A 42 -36.68 -25.08 25.63
C GLN A 42 -35.58 -24.34 26.37
N LEU A 43 -34.61 -23.78 25.71
CA LEU A 43 -33.80 -22.71 26.24
C LEU A 43 -34.76 -21.55 26.45
N LEU A 44 -35.11 -21.32 27.71
CA LEU A 44 -35.61 -20.06 28.18
C LEU A 44 -34.54 -19.03 27.79
N ALA A 45 -34.84 -18.20 26.80
CA ALA A 45 -34.11 -17.00 26.58
C ALA A 45 -34.06 -16.25 27.93
N ALA A 46 -32.91 -16.21 28.52
CA ALA A 46 -32.68 -15.28 29.62
C ALA A 46 -32.83 -13.89 28.96
N ASP A 47 -33.81 -13.16 29.49
CA ASP A 47 -34.06 -11.77 29.14
C ASP A 47 -32.88 -10.95 29.66
N PHE A 48 -31.78 -10.95 28.92
CA PHE A 48 -30.73 -9.95 29.05
C PHE A 48 -31.28 -8.73 28.32
N GLY A 49 -31.81 -7.79 29.05
CA GLY A 49 -32.24 -6.49 28.56
C GLY A 49 -31.04 -5.64 28.08
N GLY A 50 -30.22 -6.18 27.21
CA GLY A 50 -29.18 -5.52 26.46
C GLY A 50 -29.73 -5.07 25.12
N TYR A 51 -29.33 -3.91 24.69
CA TYR A 51 -29.61 -3.42 23.33
C TYR A 51 -28.81 -4.26 22.32
N ARG A 52 -29.33 -4.41 21.10
CA ARG A 52 -28.64 -5.18 20.06
C ARG A 52 -27.51 -4.37 19.47
N HIS A 53 -26.44 -5.06 19.15
CA HIS A 53 -25.26 -4.57 18.45
C HIS A 53 -25.20 -5.23 17.07
N ASN A 54 -24.93 -4.43 16.02
CA ASN A 54 -24.67 -4.94 14.69
C ASN A 54 -23.20 -5.38 14.65
N VAL A 55 -22.98 -6.68 14.57
CA VAL A 55 -21.63 -7.26 14.55
C VAL A 55 -20.96 -7.17 13.18
N TYR A 56 -21.69 -6.78 12.14
CA TYR A 56 -21.20 -6.68 10.77
C TYR A 56 -20.75 -5.26 10.44
N ASP A 57 -21.55 -4.29 10.83
CA ASP A 57 -21.22 -2.88 10.78
C ASP A 57 -21.88 -2.20 11.98
N SER A 58 -21.05 -1.90 12.97
CA SER A 58 -21.57 -1.39 14.26
C SER A 58 -22.34 -0.10 14.12
N GLU A 59 -22.07 0.69 13.12
CA GLU A 59 -22.67 1.98 12.84
C GLU A 59 -23.88 1.91 11.87
N ASP A 60 -24.09 0.81 11.15
CA ASP A 60 -25.32 0.53 10.38
C ASP A 60 -26.40 -0.02 11.32
N VAL A 61 -27.21 0.87 11.84
CA VAL A 61 -28.18 0.59 12.92
C VAL A 61 -29.44 -0.11 12.41
N ASN A 62 -29.80 0.12 11.17
CA ASN A 62 -31.00 -0.45 10.54
C ASN A 62 -30.71 -1.64 9.62
N ASP A 63 -29.42 -2.00 9.47
CA ASP A 63 -28.93 -3.10 8.63
C ASP A 63 -29.38 -2.95 7.15
N ASP A 64 -29.33 -1.71 6.65
CA ASP A 64 -29.66 -1.43 5.25
C ASP A 64 -28.44 -1.42 4.33
N GLY A 65 -27.25 -1.72 4.90
CA GLY A 65 -25.97 -1.74 4.21
C GLY A 65 -25.33 -0.36 4.03
N ARG A 66 -25.84 0.66 4.73
CA ARG A 66 -25.32 2.05 4.65
C ARG A 66 -25.30 2.72 6.00
N VAL A 67 -24.18 3.30 6.36
CA VAL A 67 -24.12 4.19 7.53
C VAL A 67 -24.49 5.60 7.09
N SER A 68 -25.61 6.09 7.61
CA SER A 68 -26.21 7.36 7.20
C SER A 68 -26.72 8.17 8.39
N ALA A 69 -27.12 9.43 8.17
CA ALA A 69 -27.76 10.23 9.19
C ALA A 69 -29.05 9.59 9.76
N MET A 70 -29.64 8.61 9.03
CA MET A 70 -30.80 7.86 9.49
C MET A 70 -30.44 6.97 10.68
N ASP A 71 -29.25 6.33 10.66
CA ASP A 71 -28.78 5.45 11.73
C ASP A 71 -28.56 6.22 13.04
N ALA A 72 -27.90 7.37 12.97
CA ALA A 72 -27.76 8.26 14.12
C ALA A 72 -29.13 8.72 14.65
N LEU A 73 -30.06 9.03 13.75
CA LEU A 73 -31.41 9.46 14.12
C LEU A 73 -32.23 8.32 14.75
N LEU A 74 -32.05 7.10 14.32
CA LEU A 74 -32.68 5.91 14.90
C LEU A 74 -32.23 5.69 16.36
N ILE A 75 -30.93 5.84 16.66
CA ILE A 75 -30.41 5.77 18.03
C ILE A 75 -31.02 6.91 18.88
N ILE A 76 -31.00 8.15 18.39
CA ILE A 76 -31.51 9.33 19.11
C ILE A 76 -33.00 9.17 19.40
N ASN A 77 -33.78 8.72 18.42
CA ASN A 77 -35.22 8.46 18.59
C ASN A 77 -35.49 7.33 19.57
N ALA A 78 -34.69 6.26 19.49
CA ALA A 78 -34.80 5.12 20.39
C ALA A 78 -34.44 5.46 21.84
N MET A 79 -33.53 6.44 22.08
CA MET A 79 -33.24 6.97 23.41
C MET A 79 -34.39 7.78 24.04
N THR A 80 -35.24 8.36 23.22
CA THR A 80 -36.36 9.23 23.68
C THR A 80 -37.68 8.51 23.75
N SER A 81 -37.79 7.28 23.20
CA SER A 81 -39.03 6.49 23.10
C SER A 81 -39.08 5.41 24.17
N GLU A 82 -40.14 5.37 24.98
CA GLU A 82 -40.45 4.27 25.91
C GLU A 82 -41.19 3.10 25.25
N THR A 83 -41.35 3.09 23.94
CA THR A 83 -42.11 2.09 23.20
C THR A 83 -41.22 0.92 22.76
N THR A 84 -41.50 -0.25 23.32
CA THR A 84 -41.03 -1.55 22.83
C THR A 84 -41.71 -1.88 21.50
N HIS A 85 -41.13 -1.50 20.36
CA HIS A 85 -41.48 -2.04 19.08
C HIS A 85 -40.40 -3.02 18.64
N ASP A 86 -40.85 -4.23 18.28
CA ASP A 86 -40.09 -5.38 17.76
C ASP A 86 -39.59 -5.12 16.30
N GLU A 87 -38.97 -4.01 16.02
CA GLU A 87 -38.18 -3.84 14.80
C GLU A 87 -36.72 -4.10 15.12
N ILE A 88 -36.06 -4.85 14.26
CA ILE A 88 -34.65 -5.24 14.42
C ILE A 88 -33.81 -3.97 14.21
N MET A 89 -33.40 -3.33 15.30
CA MET A 89 -32.50 -2.17 15.29
C MET A 89 -31.31 -2.43 16.19
N PHE A 90 -30.11 -2.14 15.69
CA PHE A 90 -28.86 -2.32 16.39
C PHE A 90 -28.41 -0.99 17.02
N THR A 91 -28.89 -0.67 18.20
CA THR A 91 -28.73 0.66 18.82
C THR A 91 -27.63 0.73 19.89
N ASP A 92 -26.88 -0.32 20.07
CA ASP A 92 -25.69 -0.40 20.93
C ASP A 92 -24.46 -0.52 20.02
N VAL A 93 -24.00 0.59 19.53
CA VAL A 93 -22.94 0.67 18.50
C VAL A 93 -21.56 0.32 19.07
N ASN A 94 -21.36 0.52 20.35
CA ASN A 94 -20.06 0.29 20.99
C ASN A 94 -19.97 -1.04 21.79
N ASP A 95 -21.03 -1.86 21.74
CA ASP A 95 -21.15 -3.16 22.41
C ASP A 95 -20.89 -3.10 23.93
N ASP A 96 -21.28 -1.99 24.57
CA ASP A 96 -21.14 -1.83 26.02
C ASP A 96 -22.39 -2.31 26.81
N GLY A 97 -23.38 -2.85 26.14
CA GLY A 97 -24.65 -3.30 26.67
C GLY A 97 -25.62 -2.17 26.99
N ARG A 98 -25.38 -0.96 26.49
CA ARG A 98 -26.20 0.23 26.75
C ARG A 98 -26.41 1.04 25.48
N ARG A 99 -27.60 1.53 25.27
CA ARG A 99 -27.89 2.53 24.26
C ARG A 99 -27.69 3.94 24.85
N SER A 100 -26.79 4.71 24.30
CA SER A 100 -26.38 6.02 24.81
C SER A 100 -26.14 7.06 23.70
N ALA A 101 -25.94 8.31 24.11
CA ALA A 101 -25.54 9.34 23.15
C ALA A 101 -24.17 9.09 22.51
N LEU A 102 -23.33 8.23 23.12
CA LEU A 102 -22.05 7.85 22.58
C LEU A 102 -22.21 7.00 21.32
N ASP A 103 -23.23 6.14 21.27
CA ASP A 103 -23.54 5.33 20.10
C ASP A 103 -23.93 6.20 18.89
N ALA A 104 -24.83 7.16 19.14
CA ALA A 104 -25.20 8.12 18.08
C ALA A 104 -24.00 8.98 17.63
N LEU A 105 -23.10 9.33 18.55
CA LEU A 105 -21.91 10.11 18.25
C LEU A 105 -20.91 9.30 17.39
N ARG A 106 -20.78 8.00 17.60
CA ARG A 106 -19.96 7.13 16.76
C ARG A 106 -20.44 7.12 15.32
N VAL A 107 -21.73 6.94 15.10
CA VAL A 107 -22.33 7.00 13.76
C VAL A 107 -22.11 8.36 13.12
N ILE A 108 -22.34 9.45 13.87
CA ILE A 108 -22.12 10.83 13.36
C ILE A 108 -20.65 11.03 12.98
N ASN A 109 -19.73 10.62 13.84
CA ASN A 109 -18.29 10.74 13.58
C ASN A 109 -17.85 9.92 12.35
N ARG A 110 -18.45 8.77 12.10
CA ARG A 110 -18.18 7.98 10.90
C ARG A 110 -18.70 8.68 9.65
N ILE A 111 -19.91 9.22 9.69
CA ILE A 111 -20.48 10.03 8.60
C ILE A 111 -19.60 11.26 8.32
N GLU A 112 -19.14 11.95 9.39
CA GLU A 112 -18.25 13.10 9.25
C GLU A 112 -16.87 12.75 8.68
N ARG A 113 -16.38 11.52 8.93
CA ARG A 113 -15.11 11.04 8.35
C ARG A 113 -15.25 10.66 6.89
N GLY A 114 -16.48 10.51 6.37
CA GLY A 114 -16.71 10.01 5.02
C GLY A 114 -16.46 8.50 4.86
N ASP A 115 -16.34 7.75 5.97
CA ASP A 115 -16.16 6.28 5.98
C ASP A 115 -17.44 5.55 5.55
N VAL A 116 -18.12 6.04 4.55
CA VAL A 116 -19.26 5.38 3.91
C VAL A 116 -18.70 4.53 2.77
N PHE A 117 -18.33 3.29 3.05
CA PHE A 117 -18.12 2.32 1.99
C PHE A 117 -19.47 1.97 1.37
N PRO A 118 -19.68 2.21 0.08
CA PRO A 118 -20.82 1.64 -0.62
C PRO A 118 -20.57 0.13 -0.78
N LEU A 119 -21.27 -0.69 -0.02
CA LEU A 119 -21.28 -2.16 -0.13
C LEU A 119 -22.06 -2.67 -1.35
N ASP A 120 -22.17 -1.93 -2.42
CA ASP A 120 -22.64 -2.43 -3.71
C ASP A 120 -22.02 -1.58 -4.83
N ARG A 121 -20.88 -2.00 -5.33
CA ARG A 121 -20.53 -1.70 -6.72
C ARG A 121 -21.44 -2.58 -7.57
N ASP A 122 -22.44 -2.01 -8.21
CA ASP A 122 -23.00 -2.58 -9.43
C ASP A 122 -21.82 -2.74 -10.41
N LEU A 123 -21.43 -3.99 -10.67
CA LEU A 123 -20.27 -4.33 -11.51
C LEU A 123 -20.43 -3.88 -12.98
N ASP A 124 -21.54 -3.20 -13.30
CA ASP A 124 -21.87 -2.67 -14.63
C ASP A 124 -21.67 -1.16 -14.77
N ASP A 125 -21.33 -0.43 -13.67
CA ASP A 125 -21.00 1.00 -13.71
C ASP A 125 -19.48 1.20 -13.47
N GLU A 126 -18.71 1.31 -14.53
CA GLU A 126 -17.35 1.86 -14.42
C GLU A 126 -17.41 3.24 -13.76
N PRO A 127 -16.59 3.51 -12.70
CA PRO A 127 -16.65 4.79 -12.01
C PRO A 127 -16.29 5.91 -12.99
N SER A 128 -17.30 6.64 -13.45
CA SER A 128 -17.08 7.79 -14.32
C SER A 128 -16.54 8.96 -13.50
N ILE A 129 -15.32 9.38 -13.78
CA ILE A 129 -14.72 10.55 -13.16
C ILE A 129 -15.50 11.80 -13.57
N GLN A 130 -15.96 12.56 -12.59
CA GLN A 130 -16.54 13.88 -12.84
C GLN A 130 -15.40 14.86 -13.09
N ILE A 131 -15.33 15.39 -14.29
CA ILE A 131 -14.28 16.32 -14.70
C ILE A 131 -14.63 17.72 -14.20
N PRO A 132 -13.80 18.35 -13.33
CA PRO A 132 -14.06 19.67 -12.79
C PRO A 132 -14.03 20.74 -13.87
N GLU A 133 -14.71 21.87 -13.60
CA GLU A 133 -14.52 23.10 -14.39
C GLU A 133 -13.10 23.65 -14.15
N MET A 134 -12.68 24.59 -15.04
CA MET A 134 -11.41 25.26 -14.87
C MET A 134 -11.34 25.98 -13.53
N PRO A 135 -10.37 25.66 -12.64
CA PRO A 135 -10.26 26.29 -11.34
C PRO A 135 -9.89 27.77 -11.50
N SER A 136 -10.35 28.60 -10.56
CA SER A 136 -10.04 30.03 -10.54
C SER A 136 -8.57 30.34 -10.26
N GLU A 137 -7.88 29.42 -9.63
CA GLU A 137 -6.44 29.47 -9.36
C GLU A 137 -5.81 28.11 -9.76
N ILE A 138 -4.63 28.18 -10.35
CA ILE A 138 -3.88 27.01 -10.83
C ILE A 138 -2.66 26.83 -9.94
N ARG A 139 -2.37 25.60 -9.55
CA ARG A 139 -1.13 25.24 -8.86
C ARG A 139 0.07 25.58 -9.75
N SER A 140 1.04 26.32 -9.23
CA SER A 140 2.33 26.55 -9.92
C SER A 140 3.08 25.23 -10.14
N ILE A 141 4.00 25.23 -11.11
CA ILE A 141 4.81 24.04 -11.40
C ILE A 141 5.92 23.86 -10.35
N ASP A 142 6.43 24.94 -9.79
CA ASP A 142 7.53 24.95 -8.84
C ASP A 142 7.09 25.00 -7.36
N GLY A 143 5.79 24.90 -7.09
CA GLY A 143 5.21 24.92 -5.74
C GLY A 143 5.14 26.31 -5.10
N THR A 144 5.67 27.38 -5.74
CA THR A 144 5.63 28.74 -5.19
C THR A 144 4.18 29.24 -5.07
N GLY A 145 3.88 29.97 -3.97
CA GLY A 145 2.57 30.56 -3.71
C GLY A 145 1.47 29.55 -3.33
N ASN A 146 1.80 28.27 -3.13
CA ASN A 146 0.84 27.32 -2.58
C ASN A 146 0.50 27.69 -1.13
N ASN A 147 1.49 27.93 -0.28
CA ASN A 147 1.23 28.43 1.06
C ASN A 147 1.02 29.95 1.03
N ILE A 148 -0.16 30.42 1.54
CA ILE A 148 -0.55 31.84 1.50
C ILE A 148 0.17 32.73 2.53
N GLN A 149 0.86 32.16 3.51
CA GLN A 149 1.62 32.91 4.52
C GLN A 149 3.12 32.91 4.23
N ASN A 150 3.63 31.88 3.58
CA ASN A 150 5.03 31.70 3.25
C ASN A 150 5.17 31.11 1.84
N ASP A 151 5.26 31.95 0.86
CA ASP A 151 5.25 31.61 -0.58
C ASP A 151 6.24 30.51 -0.97
N ALA A 152 7.33 30.35 -0.22
CA ALA A 152 8.39 29.38 -0.50
C ALA A 152 8.19 28.02 0.21
N TRP A 153 7.23 27.90 1.12
CA TRP A 153 7.01 26.62 1.78
C TRP A 153 6.50 25.56 0.79
N GLY A 154 7.20 24.44 0.75
CA GLY A 154 6.94 23.35 -0.19
C GLY A 154 7.38 23.58 -1.63
N SER A 155 7.97 24.75 -1.96
CA SER A 155 8.50 25.02 -3.29
C SER A 155 9.88 24.42 -3.53
N VAL A 156 10.25 24.30 -4.80
CA VAL A 156 11.57 23.91 -5.27
C VAL A 156 12.67 24.74 -4.59
N GLY A 157 13.72 24.09 -4.10
CA GLY A 157 14.86 24.71 -3.43
C GLY A 157 14.65 25.02 -1.95
N GLN A 158 13.50 24.62 -1.37
CA GLN A 158 13.31 24.76 0.06
C GLN A 158 14.28 23.89 0.84
N THR A 159 14.85 24.44 1.92
CA THR A 159 15.67 23.69 2.87
C THR A 159 14.86 22.55 3.49
N LEU A 160 15.47 21.36 3.56
CA LEU A 160 14.89 20.23 4.29
C LEU A 160 14.70 20.62 5.76
N ILE A 161 13.56 20.31 6.33
CA ILE A 161 13.32 20.57 7.74
C ILE A 161 13.90 19.44 8.60
N ARG A 162 14.07 19.71 9.90
CA ARG A 162 14.57 18.74 10.89
C ARG A 162 13.64 18.71 12.08
N SER A 163 13.20 17.53 12.46
CA SER A 163 12.48 17.31 13.72
C SER A 163 13.48 17.10 14.87
N ALA A 164 14.57 16.40 14.61
CA ALA A 164 15.68 16.24 15.55
C ALA A 164 16.83 17.20 15.23
N PRO A 165 17.62 17.64 16.25
CA PRO A 165 18.80 18.48 16.02
C PRO A 165 19.82 17.82 15.09
N ALA A 166 20.51 18.63 14.28
CA ALA A 166 21.61 18.16 13.45
C ALA A 166 22.75 17.54 14.30
N ALA A 167 23.19 16.34 13.91
CA ALA A 167 24.18 15.54 14.64
C ALA A 167 25.46 15.28 13.82
N TYR A 168 25.98 16.33 13.22
CA TYR A 168 27.28 16.28 12.52
C TYR A 168 28.44 15.91 13.44
N GLY A 169 29.44 15.19 12.95
CA GLY A 169 30.60 14.73 13.74
C GLY A 169 31.42 15.85 14.36
N ASP A 170 31.40 17.06 13.79
CA ASP A 170 32.02 18.27 14.34
C ASP A 170 30.98 19.29 14.87
N GLY A 171 29.71 18.93 14.82
CA GLY A 171 28.59 19.81 15.13
C GLY A 171 28.32 20.88 14.05
N ILE A 172 28.99 20.84 12.90
CA ILE A 172 28.93 21.87 11.87
C ILE A 172 28.53 21.29 10.50
N SER A 173 29.37 20.39 9.96
CA SER A 173 29.15 19.84 8.62
C SER A 173 29.87 18.52 8.33
N MET A 174 30.73 18.04 9.24
CA MET A 174 31.43 16.77 9.02
C MET A 174 30.45 15.61 9.15
N PRO A 175 30.43 14.66 8.21
CA PRO A 175 29.55 13.50 8.33
C PRO A 175 29.63 12.84 9.71
N ALA A 176 28.50 12.39 10.23
CA ALA A 176 28.39 11.65 11.49
C ALA A 176 29.02 10.25 11.40
N GLY A 177 29.09 9.54 12.52
CA GLY A 177 29.38 8.11 12.56
C GLY A 177 30.87 7.75 12.50
N ALA A 178 31.78 8.65 12.85
CA ALA A 178 33.22 8.34 12.92
C ALA A 178 33.56 7.22 13.94
N ASP A 179 32.73 7.02 14.93
CA ASP A 179 32.78 5.99 15.97
C ASP A 179 31.84 4.79 15.74
N ARG A 180 31.16 4.75 14.60
CA ARG A 180 30.25 3.68 14.17
C ARG A 180 30.97 2.73 13.20
N PRO A 181 30.46 1.47 13.03
CA PRO A 181 30.99 0.58 12.02
C PRO A 181 30.85 1.19 10.62
N SER A 182 31.63 0.68 9.64
CA SER A 182 31.43 1.14 8.26
C SER A 182 30.02 0.77 7.79
N ALA A 183 29.45 1.61 6.93
CA ALA A 183 28.10 1.35 6.42
C ALA A 183 28.02 0.01 5.64
N ARG A 184 29.12 -0.38 4.95
CA ARG A 184 29.20 -1.69 4.27
C ARG A 184 29.29 -2.85 5.26
N GLU A 185 29.96 -2.69 6.40
CA GLU A 185 30.00 -3.70 7.46
C GLU A 185 28.60 -3.94 8.04
N VAL A 186 27.84 -2.86 8.27
CA VAL A 186 26.45 -2.94 8.72
C VAL A 186 25.59 -3.69 7.69
N SER A 187 25.69 -3.31 6.42
CA SER A 187 24.99 -3.99 5.32
C SER A 187 25.29 -5.50 5.29
N ASN A 188 26.54 -5.90 5.42
CA ASN A 188 26.95 -7.31 5.39
C ASN A 188 26.41 -8.12 6.57
N VAL A 189 26.32 -7.52 7.76
CA VAL A 189 25.91 -8.24 8.98
C VAL A 189 24.39 -8.29 9.13
N LEU A 190 23.68 -7.24 8.72
CA LEU A 190 22.24 -7.08 9.01
C LEU A 190 21.34 -7.32 7.81
N SER A 191 21.84 -7.08 6.58
CA SER A 191 20.95 -7.01 5.41
C SER A 191 21.11 -8.15 4.40
N GLU A 192 21.90 -9.18 4.72
CA GLU A 192 21.99 -10.37 3.90
C GLU A 192 20.70 -11.20 4.01
N MET A 193 20.01 -11.36 2.89
CA MET A 193 18.72 -12.07 2.82
C MET A 193 18.89 -13.53 2.48
N ASN A 194 17.98 -14.34 3.05
CA ASN A 194 17.64 -15.63 2.50
C ASN A 194 16.29 -15.50 1.76
N THR A 195 16.33 -15.19 0.49
CA THR A 195 15.21 -14.71 -0.36
C THR A 195 13.94 -15.58 -0.34
N SER A 196 14.01 -16.83 0.11
CA SER A 196 12.85 -17.73 0.14
C SER A 196 11.93 -17.57 1.37
N GLU A 197 12.29 -16.73 2.34
CA GLU A 197 11.62 -16.68 3.66
C GLU A 197 11.22 -15.26 4.10
N SER A 198 11.36 -14.23 3.25
CA SER A 198 11.20 -12.83 3.64
C SER A 198 10.04 -12.12 2.94
N LEU A 199 8.98 -12.84 2.56
CA LEU A 199 7.78 -12.21 2.00
C LEU A 199 6.96 -11.50 3.07
N SER A 200 6.31 -10.40 2.70
CA SER A 200 5.49 -9.58 3.61
C SER A 200 4.45 -10.40 4.36
N ASP A 201 4.52 -10.44 5.67
CA ASP A 201 3.56 -11.16 6.54
C ASP A 201 2.13 -10.62 6.41
N ARG A 202 1.99 -9.34 6.04
CA ARG A 202 0.68 -8.70 5.81
C ARG A 202 0.17 -8.86 4.39
N GLY A 203 0.91 -9.55 3.52
CA GLY A 203 0.51 -9.76 2.13
C GLY A 203 0.54 -8.48 1.30
N LEU A 204 1.47 -7.59 1.54
CA LEU A 204 1.70 -6.45 0.66
C LEU A 204 2.15 -6.93 -0.72
N SER A 205 1.63 -6.30 -1.77
CA SER A 205 2.02 -6.62 -3.15
C SER A 205 3.27 -5.84 -3.59
N ALA A 206 3.84 -6.21 -4.73
CA ALA A 206 4.96 -5.50 -5.33
C ALA A 206 4.62 -4.04 -5.69
N PHE A 207 3.34 -3.69 -5.86
CA PHE A 207 2.94 -2.29 -6.05
C PHE A 207 3.39 -1.37 -4.91
N VAL A 208 3.66 -1.89 -3.70
CA VAL A 208 4.14 -1.07 -2.58
C VAL A 208 5.46 -0.38 -2.91
N TYR A 209 6.43 -1.09 -3.49
CA TYR A 209 7.70 -0.45 -3.87
C TYR A 209 7.59 0.39 -5.14
N VAL A 210 6.76 -0.01 -6.10
CA VAL A 210 6.54 0.77 -7.33
C VAL A 210 5.89 2.12 -7.00
N TRP A 211 4.80 2.11 -6.22
CA TRP A 211 4.12 3.33 -5.79
C TRP A 211 4.96 4.14 -4.81
N GLY A 212 5.63 3.47 -3.86
CA GLY A 212 6.51 4.12 -2.89
C GLY A 212 7.60 4.94 -3.58
N GLN A 213 8.28 4.38 -4.59
CA GLN A 213 9.26 5.09 -5.38
C GLN A 213 8.62 6.21 -6.22
N PHE A 214 7.46 5.96 -6.82
CA PHE A 214 6.72 6.96 -7.61
C PHE A 214 6.37 8.19 -6.75
N ILE A 215 5.91 8.02 -5.52
CA ILE A 215 5.60 9.12 -4.59
C ILE A 215 6.86 9.76 -3.99
N ASP A 216 7.93 8.98 -3.73
CA ASP A 216 9.22 9.56 -3.32
C ASP A 216 9.73 10.56 -4.37
N HIS A 217 9.54 10.24 -5.66
CA HIS A 217 9.92 11.09 -6.77
C HIS A 217 9.02 12.32 -6.97
N ASP A 218 7.88 12.38 -6.30
CA ASP A 218 7.01 13.57 -6.22
C ASP A 218 7.33 14.47 -5.02
N LEU A 219 7.90 13.89 -3.95
CA LEU A 219 8.10 14.60 -2.70
C LEU A 219 9.53 15.11 -2.49
N GLY A 220 10.52 14.35 -2.93
CA GLY A 220 11.89 14.65 -2.56
C GLY A 220 12.97 14.30 -3.59
N LEU A 221 13.88 15.25 -3.80
CA LEU A 221 15.11 15.05 -4.57
C LEU A 221 16.23 15.84 -3.94
N SER A 222 17.29 15.15 -3.55
CA SER A 222 18.53 15.75 -3.04
C SER A 222 19.73 15.03 -3.65
N GLU A 223 19.97 15.29 -4.95
CA GLU A 223 21.03 14.65 -5.70
C GLU A 223 22.42 15.02 -5.17
N SER A 224 23.35 14.07 -5.28
CA SER A 224 24.76 14.32 -5.04
C SER A 224 25.37 15.16 -6.18
N GLU A 225 26.31 16.03 -5.86
CA GLU A 225 27.12 16.69 -6.91
C GLU A 225 28.05 15.67 -7.59
N GLU A 226 28.04 15.59 -8.92
CA GLU A 226 28.90 14.68 -9.71
C GLU A 226 30.38 14.84 -9.36
N HIS A 227 30.81 16.05 -9.05
CA HIS A 227 32.20 16.42 -8.65
C HIS A 227 32.26 16.92 -7.20
N GLY A 228 31.26 16.54 -6.36
CA GLY A 228 31.19 16.91 -4.95
C GLY A 228 32.34 16.32 -4.12
N LYS A 229 32.38 16.73 -2.86
CA LYS A 229 33.34 16.17 -1.90
C LYS A 229 33.03 14.69 -1.65
N ALA A 230 34.04 13.83 -1.85
CA ALA A 230 33.92 12.39 -1.61
C ALA A 230 33.61 12.08 -0.13
N ILE A 231 32.71 11.13 0.08
CA ILE A 231 32.39 10.50 1.36
C ILE A 231 32.32 8.97 1.17
N ASP A 232 33.34 8.46 0.50
CA ASP A 232 33.44 7.05 0.12
C ASP A 232 33.17 6.12 1.30
N ILE A 233 32.42 5.04 1.04
CA ILE A 233 32.13 4.04 2.05
C ILE A 233 33.27 3.04 2.11
N VAL A 234 33.90 2.92 3.28
CA VAL A 234 34.99 1.97 3.50
C VAL A 234 34.45 0.52 3.44
N VAL A 235 35.09 -0.31 2.63
CA VAL A 235 34.78 -1.73 2.51
C VAL A 235 35.63 -2.54 3.49
N PRO A 236 35.04 -3.45 4.27
CA PRO A 236 35.77 -4.38 5.12
C PRO A 236 36.75 -5.24 4.33
N THR A 237 37.98 -5.43 4.86
CA THR A 237 39.01 -6.25 4.22
C THR A 237 38.49 -7.68 3.99
N GLY A 238 38.53 -8.14 2.75
CA GLY A 238 38.07 -9.48 2.38
C GLY A 238 36.56 -9.56 2.16
N ASP A 239 35.87 -8.42 1.99
CA ASP A 239 34.48 -8.41 1.52
C ASP A 239 34.34 -9.26 0.25
N PRO A 240 33.43 -10.25 0.21
CA PRO A 240 33.38 -11.21 -0.89
C PRO A 240 33.06 -10.56 -2.25
N TRP A 241 32.42 -9.42 -2.25
CA TRP A 241 31.96 -8.71 -3.45
C TRP A 241 32.89 -7.57 -3.84
N PHE A 242 33.20 -6.65 -2.92
CA PHE A 242 33.94 -5.42 -3.22
C PHE A 242 35.44 -5.50 -2.92
N ASP A 243 35.91 -6.42 -2.05
CA ASP A 243 37.34 -6.66 -1.78
C ASP A 243 37.69 -8.15 -1.73
N PRO A 244 37.36 -8.96 -2.77
CA PRO A 244 37.61 -10.41 -2.76
C PRO A 244 39.11 -10.76 -2.72
N ALA A 245 39.99 -9.82 -3.03
CA ALA A 245 41.43 -9.99 -2.95
C ALA A 245 41.99 -9.70 -1.55
N GLY A 246 41.18 -9.16 -0.62
CA GLY A 246 41.63 -8.84 0.74
C GLY A 246 42.65 -7.70 0.80
N THR A 247 42.53 -6.71 -0.05
CA THR A 247 43.47 -5.58 -0.12
C THR A 247 43.30 -4.63 1.06
N GLY A 248 42.08 -4.50 1.57
CA GLY A 248 41.72 -3.51 2.60
C GLY A 248 41.75 -2.06 2.11
N GLU A 249 41.81 -1.84 0.80
CA GLU A 249 41.86 -0.50 0.18
C GLU A 249 40.55 -0.20 -0.62
N ALA A 250 39.64 -1.17 -0.72
CA ALA A 250 38.43 -1.00 -1.49
C ALA A 250 37.45 -0.02 -0.84
N VAL A 251 36.77 0.77 -1.66
CA VAL A 251 35.71 1.69 -1.25
C VAL A 251 34.56 1.62 -2.24
N ILE A 252 33.33 1.90 -1.75
CA ILE A 252 32.18 2.19 -2.61
C ILE A 252 32.12 3.72 -2.76
N PRO A 253 32.23 4.25 -3.99
CA PRO A 253 32.30 5.69 -4.20
C PRO A 253 30.96 6.37 -3.87
N MET A 254 31.03 7.49 -3.16
CA MET A 254 29.88 8.33 -2.85
C MET A 254 30.30 9.78 -2.69
N THR A 255 29.49 10.73 -3.15
CA THR A 255 29.69 12.15 -2.98
C THR A 255 28.65 12.79 -2.08
N ARG A 256 28.99 13.92 -1.48
CA ARG A 256 28.07 14.67 -0.63
C ARG A 256 26.91 15.26 -1.40
N THR A 257 25.78 15.40 -0.71
CA THR A 257 24.68 16.27 -1.14
C THR A 257 25.11 17.74 -1.01
N PRO A 258 24.72 18.63 -1.94
CA PRO A 258 24.96 20.05 -1.84
C PRO A 258 24.41 20.64 -0.55
N ILE A 259 25.14 21.57 0.02
CA ILE A 259 24.77 22.27 1.25
C ILE A 259 24.18 23.64 0.87
N VAL A 260 23.12 24.04 1.55
CA VAL A 260 22.52 25.36 1.37
C VAL A 260 23.55 26.44 1.63
N GLU A 261 23.68 27.38 0.70
CA GLU A 261 24.69 28.47 0.80
C GLU A 261 24.50 29.27 2.09
N GLY A 262 25.60 29.47 2.81
CA GLY A 262 25.62 30.19 4.07
C GLY A 262 25.32 29.34 5.32
N THR A 263 24.98 28.08 5.18
CA THR A 263 24.89 27.10 6.29
C THR A 263 26.25 26.35 6.47
N GLY A 264 26.36 25.52 7.51
CA GLY A 264 27.56 24.73 7.77
C GLY A 264 28.78 25.61 8.21
N THR A 265 28.55 26.73 8.88
CA THR A 265 29.57 27.70 9.23
C THR A 265 29.96 27.68 10.71
N SER A 266 29.09 27.16 11.58
CA SER A 266 29.33 27.05 13.02
C SER A 266 28.37 26.04 13.64
N VAL A 267 28.57 25.71 14.92
CA VAL A 267 27.67 24.82 15.70
C VAL A 267 26.24 25.41 15.82
N ASP A 268 26.13 26.75 15.81
CA ASP A 268 24.84 27.46 15.86
C ASP A 268 24.21 27.62 14.47
N ASN A 269 24.93 27.25 13.42
CA ASN A 269 24.48 27.27 12.02
C ASN A 269 25.05 26.06 11.29
N PRO A 270 24.57 24.83 11.61
CA PRO A 270 25.02 23.60 10.96
C PRO A 270 24.64 23.58 9.49
N ALA A 271 25.22 22.65 8.74
CA ALA A 271 24.94 22.46 7.34
C ALA A 271 23.48 21.97 7.15
N GLU A 272 22.81 22.53 6.15
CA GLU A 272 21.49 22.15 5.73
C GLU A 272 21.50 21.74 4.25
N GLN A 273 20.63 20.81 3.88
CA GLN A 273 20.37 20.40 2.51
C GLN A 273 19.04 20.97 2.04
N PHE A 274 18.75 20.88 0.76
CA PHE A 274 17.51 21.39 0.18
C PHE A 274 16.87 20.37 -0.75
N ASN A 275 15.56 20.50 -0.91
CA ASN A 275 14.77 19.72 -1.86
C ASN A 275 14.85 20.38 -3.25
N GLN A 276 15.17 19.61 -4.29
CA GLN A 276 15.31 20.09 -5.67
C GLN A 276 13.98 20.05 -6.45
N ILE A 277 12.94 19.46 -5.88
CA ILE A 277 11.57 19.41 -6.42
C ILE A 277 10.57 19.98 -5.40
N THR A 278 9.27 19.93 -5.71
CA THR A 278 8.23 20.35 -4.79
C THR A 278 8.08 19.37 -3.62
N ALA A 279 7.50 19.81 -2.51
CA ALA A 279 7.19 18.95 -1.34
C ALA A 279 5.70 18.57 -1.27
N TYR A 280 4.99 18.69 -2.37
CA TYR A 280 3.58 18.39 -2.49
C TYR A 280 3.36 17.12 -3.32
N ILE A 281 2.26 16.41 -3.05
CA ILE A 281 1.77 15.41 -4.00
C ILE A 281 1.05 16.18 -5.11
N ASP A 282 1.78 16.62 -6.10
CA ASP A 282 1.30 17.47 -7.19
C ASP A 282 1.54 16.92 -8.59
N GLY A 283 2.02 15.67 -8.65
CA GLY A 283 2.33 14.97 -9.88
C GLY A 283 3.59 15.49 -10.56
N SER A 284 4.53 16.10 -9.82
CA SER A 284 5.76 16.65 -10.40
C SER A 284 6.59 15.60 -11.12
N MET A 285 6.54 14.33 -10.69
CA MET A 285 7.18 13.22 -11.41
C MET A 285 6.57 12.98 -12.81
N VAL A 286 5.32 13.41 -13.04
CA VAL A 286 4.65 13.37 -14.35
C VAL A 286 4.82 14.67 -15.10
N TYR A 287 4.71 15.83 -14.41
CA TYR A 287 4.58 17.15 -15.03
C TYR A 287 5.83 18.03 -14.95
N GLY A 288 6.82 17.62 -14.14
CA GLY A 288 8.01 18.41 -13.84
C GLY A 288 7.83 19.39 -12.69
N SER A 289 8.97 19.84 -12.13
CA SER A 289 9.04 20.84 -11.07
C SER A 289 9.57 22.19 -11.56
N ASP A 290 9.74 22.37 -12.88
CA ASP A 290 10.10 23.62 -13.51
C ASP A 290 9.36 23.80 -14.84
N ILE A 291 9.23 25.07 -15.27
CA ILE A 291 8.46 25.44 -16.46
C ILE A 291 9.08 24.83 -17.73
N GLY A 292 10.41 24.76 -17.82
CA GLY A 292 11.10 24.24 -19.01
C GLY A 292 10.80 22.77 -19.24
N THR A 293 10.86 21.96 -18.15
CA THR A 293 10.49 20.54 -18.17
C THR A 293 9.00 20.39 -18.49
N ALA A 294 8.13 21.12 -17.82
CA ALA A 294 6.69 21.03 -18.04
C ALA A 294 6.27 21.36 -19.49
N GLU A 295 6.90 22.38 -20.10
CA GLU A 295 6.67 22.72 -21.51
C GLU A 295 7.20 21.65 -22.45
N ALA A 296 8.36 21.05 -22.16
CA ALA A 296 8.96 20.01 -23.00
C ALA A 296 8.14 18.71 -23.06
N LEU A 297 7.35 18.43 -22.03
CA LEU A 297 6.50 17.24 -21.92
C LEU A 297 5.14 17.39 -22.65
N ARG A 298 4.77 18.60 -23.07
CA ARG A 298 3.46 18.89 -23.72
C ARG A 298 3.55 18.82 -25.24
N THR A 299 2.43 18.43 -25.86
CA THR A 299 2.27 18.55 -27.31
C THR A 299 1.81 19.94 -27.74
N PHE A 300 1.17 20.71 -26.84
CA PHE A 300 0.44 21.96 -27.13
C PHE A 300 -0.70 21.80 -28.14
N GLU A 301 -1.26 20.59 -28.20
CA GLU A 301 -2.42 20.26 -29.06
C GLU A 301 -3.44 19.47 -28.23
N GLY A 302 -4.59 20.11 -27.90
CA GLY A 302 -5.70 19.49 -27.18
C GLY A 302 -5.34 19.11 -25.74
N GLY A 303 -4.46 19.86 -25.10
CA GLY A 303 -4.04 19.69 -23.72
C GLY A 303 -3.21 18.43 -23.43
N ARG A 304 -2.69 17.76 -24.44
CA ARG A 304 -2.07 16.44 -24.30
C ARG A 304 -0.60 16.49 -23.93
N MET A 305 -0.18 15.48 -23.18
CA MET A 305 1.21 15.12 -22.94
C MET A 305 1.78 14.34 -24.14
N ALA A 306 3.09 14.48 -24.38
CA ALA A 306 3.78 13.75 -25.42
C ALA A 306 3.89 12.26 -25.11
N MET A 307 3.69 11.42 -26.13
CA MET A 307 3.87 9.96 -26.08
C MET A 307 4.52 9.45 -27.35
N SER A 308 5.15 8.28 -27.29
CA SER A 308 5.62 7.56 -28.48
C SER A 308 4.46 6.95 -29.28
N ASP A 309 4.75 6.45 -30.47
CA ASP A 309 3.76 5.76 -31.31
C ASP A 309 3.27 4.45 -30.65
N GLU A 310 4.06 3.85 -29.77
CA GLU A 310 3.75 2.65 -28.98
C GLU A 310 2.89 2.95 -27.74
N GLY A 311 2.60 4.23 -27.49
CA GLY A 311 1.82 4.67 -26.32
C GLY A 311 2.60 4.59 -24.99
N LEU A 312 3.91 4.82 -25.06
CA LEU A 312 4.81 4.96 -23.91
C LEU A 312 5.22 6.44 -23.75
N ILE A 313 5.75 6.82 -22.58
CA ILE A 313 6.43 8.10 -22.43
C ILE A 313 7.65 8.15 -23.38
N PRO A 314 7.97 9.31 -23.96
CA PRO A 314 9.05 9.40 -24.97
C PRO A 314 10.41 9.06 -24.35
N MET A 315 11.30 8.51 -25.17
CA MET A 315 12.70 8.25 -24.82
C MET A 315 13.65 9.11 -25.66
N ASP A 316 14.76 9.47 -25.07
CA ASP A 316 15.85 10.13 -25.81
C ASP A 316 16.70 9.12 -26.60
N ALA A 317 17.69 9.63 -27.34
CA ALA A 317 18.56 8.79 -28.18
C ALA A 317 19.46 7.80 -27.37
N SER A 318 19.54 7.95 -26.07
CA SER A 318 20.26 7.04 -25.15
C SER A 318 19.36 5.96 -24.54
N GLY A 319 18.05 6.02 -24.79
CA GLY A 319 17.04 5.13 -24.22
C GLY A 319 16.54 5.56 -22.83
N MET A 320 16.89 6.77 -22.39
CA MET A 320 16.36 7.33 -21.15
C MET A 320 15.01 8.00 -21.42
N VAL A 321 14.03 7.78 -20.54
CA VAL A 321 12.71 8.38 -20.68
C VAL A 321 12.73 9.88 -20.41
N ILE A 322 11.90 10.62 -21.14
CA ILE A 322 11.68 12.05 -20.95
C ILE A 322 10.40 12.19 -20.10
N ALA A 323 10.57 12.45 -18.80
CA ALA A 323 9.50 12.53 -17.82
C ALA A 323 9.67 13.76 -16.91
N GLY A 324 8.75 13.97 -15.99
CA GLY A 324 8.81 15.08 -15.04
C GLY A 324 9.95 14.96 -14.02
N ASP A 325 10.35 13.73 -13.68
CA ASP A 325 11.48 13.47 -12.79
C ASP A 325 12.61 12.75 -13.53
N VAL A 326 13.84 13.13 -13.26
CA VAL A 326 15.06 12.62 -13.92
C VAL A 326 15.32 11.13 -13.62
N ARG A 327 14.75 10.59 -12.56
CA ARG A 327 14.90 9.20 -12.12
C ARG A 327 13.91 8.24 -12.78
N ALA A 328 13.00 8.70 -13.64
CA ALA A 328 11.93 7.91 -14.26
C ALA A 328 12.40 6.64 -15.01
N SER A 329 13.69 6.59 -15.39
CA SER A 329 14.31 5.43 -16.04
C SER A 329 15.02 4.47 -15.07
N GLU A 330 15.02 4.71 -13.78
CA GLU A 330 15.81 3.90 -12.83
C GLU A 330 15.41 2.43 -12.85
N ASN A 331 14.11 2.13 -13.01
CA ASN A 331 13.62 0.77 -13.22
C ASN A 331 12.36 0.75 -14.09
N VAL A 332 12.06 -0.42 -14.66
CA VAL A 332 10.95 -0.57 -15.62
C VAL A 332 9.57 -0.43 -14.99
N GLY A 333 9.39 -0.84 -13.71
CA GLY A 333 8.13 -0.66 -12.97
C GLY A 333 7.80 0.82 -12.78
N LEU A 334 8.80 1.62 -12.43
CA LEU A 334 8.65 3.06 -12.33
C LEU A 334 8.30 3.71 -13.68
N THR A 335 8.98 3.30 -14.77
CA THR A 335 8.66 3.78 -16.12
C THR A 335 7.23 3.39 -16.51
N ALA A 336 6.78 2.19 -16.14
CA ALA A 336 5.43 1.71 -16.43
C ALA A 336 4.35 2.54 -15.73
N ILE A 337 4.50 2.82 -14.44
CA ILE A 337 3.52 3.64 -13.69
C ILE A 337 3.52 5.10 -14.17
N GLN A 338 4.66 5.67 -14.51
CA GLN A 338 4.75 6.99 -15.13
C GLN A 338 3.98 7.04 -16.47
N THR A 339 4.16 6.02 -17.31
CA THR A 339 3.43 5.87 -18.58
C THR A 339 1.93 5.78 -18.34
N LEU A 340 1.49 5.05 -17.32
CA LEU A 340 0.08 4.90 -16.95
C LEU A 340 -0.58 6.27 -16.67
N PHE A 341 0.08 7.13 -15.87
CA PHE A 341 -0.47 8.45 -15.54
C PHE A 341 -0.45 9.43 -16.71
N VAL A 342 0.50 9.33 -17.64
CA VAL A 342 0.47 10.10 -18.90
C VAL A 342 -0.68 9.62 -19.81
N ARG A 343 -0.94 8.31 -19.87
CA ARG A 343 -2.13 7.77 -20.57
C ARG A 343 -3.42 8.29 -19.99
N GLU A 344 -3.56 8.29 -18.65
CA GLU A 344 -4.74 8.81 -17.97
C GLU A 344 -4.94 10.31 -18.25
N HIS A 345 -3.87 11.11 -18.18
CA HIS A 345 -3.94 12.51 -18.56
C HIS A 345 -4.47 12.69 -19.99
N ASN A 346 -3.94 11.94 -20.96
CA ASN A 346 -4.33 12.06 -22.35
C ASN A 346 -5.76 11.52 -22.63
N ARG A 347 -6.21 10.53 -21.88
CA ARG A 347 -7.61 10.06 -21.90
C ARG A 347 -8.54 11.17 -21.42
N LEU A 348 -8.27 11.76 -20.26
CA LEU A 348 -9.03 12.87 -19.70
C LEU A 348 -9.04 14.09 -20.65
N ALA A 349 -7.91 14.43 -21.25
CA ALA A 349 -7.83 15.51 -22.24
C ALA A 349 -8.76 15.25 -23.45
N GLY A 350 -8.86 13.99 -23.88
CA GLY A 350 -9.81 13.59 -24.92
C GLY A 350 -11.27 13.76 -24.50
N ASP A 351 -11.61 13.37 -23.28
CA ASP A 351 -12.97 13.47 -22.73
C ASP A 351 -13.39 14.95 -22.53
N ILE A 352 -12.47 15.79 -22.05
CA ILE A 352 -12.69 17.24 -21.90
C ILE A 352 -12.93 17.87 -23.28
N ALA A 353 -12.05 17.60 -24.24
CA ALA A 353 -12.21 18.15 -25.61
C ALA A 353 -13.51 17.71 -26.29
N ALA A 354 -13.99 16.50 -25.98
CA ALA A 354 -15.26 15.99 -26.51
C ALA A 354 -16.49 16.64 -25.83
N SER A 355 -16.42 16.88 -24.53
CA SER A 355 -17.51 17.48 -23.75
C SER A 355 -17.57 19.01 -23.86
N ASP A 356 -16.41 19.66 -24.07
CA ASP A 356 -16.25 21.12 -24.18
C ASP A 356 -15.39 21.49 -25.41
N PRO A 357 -15.96 21.48 -26.62
CA PRO A 357 -15.23 21.77 -27.86
C PRO A 357 -14.66 23.19 -27.98
N GLU A 358 -15.08 24.12 -27.12
CA GLU A 358 -14.59 25.49 -27.09
C GLU A 358 -13.41 25.68 -26.11
N ALA A 359 -13.10 24.65 -25.28
CA ALA A 359 -12.00 24.71 -24.35
C ALA A 359 -10.64 24.86 -25.08
N THR A 360 -9.81 25.74 -24.56
CA THR A 360 -8.45 25.95 -25.10
C THR A 360 -7.53 24.81 -24.70
N ASP A 361 -6.39 24.67 -25.40
CA ASP A 361 -5.34 23.69 -25.06
C ASP A 361 -4.93 23.79 -23.57
N GLU A 362 -4.75 25.01 -23.07
CA GLU A 362 -4.35 25.23 -21.67
C GLU A 362 -5.45 24.83 -20.69
N GLU A 363 -6.71 25.14 -20.96
CA GLU A 363 -7.84 24.74 -20.09
C GLU A 363 -7.97 23.21 -20.03
N ILE A 364 -7.83 22.53 -21.16
CA ILE A 364 -7.86 21.06 -21.21
C ILE A 364 -6.70 20.50 -20.38
N TYR A 365 -5.49 21.00 -20.58
CA TYR A 365 -4.29 20.55 -19.87
C TYR A 365 -4.44 20.73 -18.36
N GLN A 366 -4.85 21.90 -17.89
CA GLN A 366 -4.93 22.17 -16.46
C GLN A 366 -6.07 21.41 -15.77
N ARG A 367 -7.19 21.18 -16.44
CA ARG A 367 -8.29 20.34 -15.92
C ARG A 367 -7.85 18.89 -15.84
N SER A 368 -7.18 18.37 -16.85
CA SER A 368 -6.61 17.00 -16.83
C SER A 368 -5.57 16.84 -15.71
N ARG A 369 -4.65 17.82 -15.57
CA ARG A 369 -3.65 17.84 -14.50
C ARG A 369 -4.29 17.85 -13.13
N LEU A 370 -5.34 18.64 -12.91
CA LEU A 370 -6.07 18.68 -11.63
C LEU A 370 -6.64 17.31 -11.28
N VAL A 371 -7.30 16.63 -12.22
CA VAL A 371 -7.86 15.29 -11.99
C VAL A 371 -6.78 14.26 -11.71
N VAL A 372 -5.71 14.22 -12.52
CA VAL A 372 -4.59 13.27 -12.32
C VAL A 372 -3.92 13.47 -10.96
N THR A 373 -3.64 14.72 -10.59
CA THR A 373 -3.08 15.03 -9.26
C THR A 373 -4.03 14.60 -8.14
N SER A 374 -5.33 14.83 -8.29
CA SER A 374 -6.34 14.39 -7.31
C SER A 374 -6.40 12.88 -7.17
N LEU A 375 -6.25 12.11 -8.28
CA LEU A 375 -6.18 10.64 -8.26
C LEU A 375 -4.92 10.16 -7.51
N ILE A 376 -3.75 10.76 -7.81
CA ILE A 376 -2.49 10.42 -7.11
C ILE A 376 -2.62 10.69 -5.60
N GLN A 377 -3.21 11.83 -5.22
CA GLN A 377 -3.48 12.15 -3.82
C GLN A 377 -4.44 11.14 -3.19
N SER A 378 -5.57 10.84 -3.84
CA SER A 378 -6.56 9.90 -3.33
C SER A 378 -5.98 8.49 -3.13
N ILE A 379 -5.32 7.94 -4.13
CA ILE A 379 -4.68 6.62 -4.05
C ILE A 379 -3.65 6.58 -2.93
N THR A 380 -2.84 7.64 -2.79
CA THR A 380 -1.83 7.70 -1.72
C THR A 380 -2.46 7.66 -0.34
N TYR A 381 -3.49 8.50 -0.06
CA TYR A 381 -4.06 8.59 1.28
C TYR A 381 -5.12 7.53 1.59
N ASN A 382 -5.80 6.98 0.59
CA ASN A 382 -6.90 6.04 0.82
C ASN A 382 -6.54 4.57 0.54
N GLU A 383 -5.45 4.29 -0.20
CA GLU A 383 -5.05 2.91 -0.53
C GLU A 383 -3.64 2.58 -0.03
N PHE A 384 -2.62 3.38 -0.40
CA PHE A 384 -1.21 3.09 -0.14
C PHE A 384 -0.83 3.27 1.34
N LEU A 385 -1.09 4.45 1.93
CA LEU A 385 -0.73 4.72 3.33
C LEU A 385 -1.46 3.80 4.31
N PRO A 386 -2.77 3.53 4.17
CA PRO A 386 -3.45 2.54 4.99
C PRO A 386 -2.85 1.13 4.89
N ALA A 387 -2.41 0.71 3.70
CA ALA A 387 -1.76 -0.59 3.52
C ALA A 387 -0.45 -0.71 4.32
N ILE A 388 0.32 0.37 4.45
CA ILE A 388 1.63 0.37 5.12
C ILE A 388 1.52 0.70 6.61
N LEU A 389 0.76 1.75 6.94
CA LEU A 389 0.72 2.33 8.28
C LEU A 389 -0.46 1.84 9.12
N GLY A 390 -1.48 1.21 8.49
CA GLY A 390 -2.79 0.95 9.07
C GLY A 390 -3.75 2.13 8.90
N GLU A 391 -5.04 1.84 8.95
CA GLU A 391 -6.12 2.80 8.61
C GLU A 391 -6.20 4.04 9.52
N GLN A 392 -5.68 3.96 10.74
CA GLN A 392 -5.79 5.03 11.74
C GLN A 392 -4.50 5.83 11.94
N ALA A 393 -3.50 5.63 11.10
CA ALA A 393 -2.18 6.27 11.28
C ALA A 393 -2.18 7.75 10.88
N ILE A 394 -3.05 8.16 9.95
CA ILE A 394 -3.18 9.54 9.47
C ILE A 394 -4.49 10.11 10.00
N ASP A 395 -4.42 11.25 10.67
CA ASP A 395 -5.61 11.95 11.17
C ASP A 395 -6.54 12.37 10.02
N SER A 396 -7.84 12.45 10.29
CA SER A 396 -8.83 12.90 9.33
C SER A 396 -8.51 14.33 8.84
N TYR A 397 -8.69 14.57 7.53
CA TYR A 397 -8.45 15.89 6.96
C TYR A 397 -9.45 16.91 7.50
N SER A 398 -8.93 18.03 8.03
CA SER A 398 -9.74 19.11 8.62
C SER A 398 -9.73 20.42 7.81
N GLY A 399 -9.13 20.39 6.62
CA GLY A 399 -8.96 21.54 5.75
C GLY A 399 -7.52 22.06 5.71
N TYR A 400 -7.23 22.92 4.73
CA TYR A 400 -5.93 23.55 4.57
C TYR A 400 -5.55 24.45 5.76
N ASP A 401 -4.35 24.29 6.27
CA ASP A 401 -3.78 25.12 7.34
C ASP A 401 -2.49 25.82 6.88
N ALA A 402 -2.56 27.13 6.66
CA ALA A 402 -1.43 27.94 6.24
C ALA A 402 -0.28 28.03 7.26
N SER A 403 -0.49 27.58 8.50
CA SER A 403 0.57 27.50 9.54
C SER A 403 1.37 26.20 9.45
N VAL A 404 0.92 25.21 8.71
CA VAL A 404 1.61 23.94 8.50
C VAL A 404 2.66 24.09 7.40
N ASN A 405 3.91 23.75 7.70
CA ASN A 405 4.98 23.70 6.72
C ASN A 405 5.06 22.31 6.09
N PRO A 406 4.72 22.14 4.80
CA PRO A 406 4.77 20.85 4.11
C PRO A 406 6.19 20.39 3.77
N GLY A 407 7.22 21.23 4.01
CA GLY A 407 8.61 20.93 3.68
C GLY A 407 9.03 19.53 4.13
N ILE A 408 9.88 18.89 3.33
CA ILE A 408 10.31 17.51 3.59
C ILE A 408 11.25 17.44 4.77
N ALA A 409 10.97 16.54 5.71
CA ALA A 409 11.84 16.27 6.84
C ALA A 409 13.07 15.46 6.40
N ASN A 410 14.23 15.82 6.94
CA ASN A 410 15.48 15.11 6.63
C ASN A 410 15.43 13.65 7.10
N GLU A 411 14.80 13.40 8.26
CA GLU A 411 14.57 12.07 8.81
C GLU A 411 13.67 11.21 7.91
N PHE A 412 12.68 11.83 7.25
CA PHE A 412 11.82 11.16 6.28
C PHE A 412 12.59 10.77 5.02
N SER A 413 13.20 11.75 4.33
CA SER A 413 13.83 11.52 3.02
C SER A 413 15.11 10.67 3.07
N THR A 414 15.87 10.72 4.19
CA THR A 414 17.12 9.97 4.29
C THR A 414 16.99 8.63 5.02
N ALA A 415 15.89 8.42 5.74
CA ALA A 415 15.73 7.22 6.55
C ALA A 415 14.34 6.59 6.43
N ALA A 416 13.29 7.21 6.96
CA ALA A 416 12.01 6.53 7.16
C ALA A 416 11.32 6.12 5.86
N PHE A 417 11.29 6.98 4.83
CA PHE A 417 10.64 6.62 3.56
C PHE A 417 11.50 5.71 2.66
N ARG A 418 12.74 5.41 3.08
CA ARG A 418 13.62 4.42 2.45
C ARG A 418 13.32 2.98 2.90
N PHE A 419 12.24 2.76 3.63
CA PHE A 419 11.76 1.41 3.95
C PHE A 419 11.50 0.59 2.68
N GLY A 420 11.02 1.23 1.61
CA GLY A 420 10.74 0.59 0.34
C GLY A 420 11.90 -0.19 -0.27
N HIS A 421 13.15 0.13 0.10
CA HIS A 421 14.34 -0.59 -0.41
C HIS A 421 14.40 -2.05 0.06
N SER A 422 13.77 -2.41 1.18
CA SER A 422 13.69 -3.80 1.64
C SER A 422 12.57 -4.59 0.95
N THR A 423 11.56 -3.90 0.41
CA THR A 423 10.35 -4.56 -0.13
C THR A 423 10.51 -5.09 -1.56
N LEU A 424 11.62 -4.78 -2.26
CA LEU A 424 11.84 -5.21 -3.64
C LEU A 424 12.12 -6.72 -3.71
N ARG A 425 11.63 -7.32 -4.79
CA ARG A 425 12.01 -8.68 -5.20
C ARG A 425 13.28 -8.64 -6.03
N ASP A 426 14.02 -9.76 -6.06
CA ASP A 426 15.22 -9.88 -6.91
C ASP A 426 14.89 -10.12 -8.40
N GLU A 427 13.61 -10.46 -8.67
CA GLU A 427 13.05 -10.69 -10.00
C GLU A 427 12.01 -9.64 -10.39
N VAL A 428 12.00 -9.28 -11.68
CA VAL A 428 10.96 -8.52 -12.36
C VAL A 428 10.24 -9.47 -13.31
N GLY A 429 8.95 -9.63 -13.13
CA GLY A 429 8.17 -10.61 -13.88
C GLY A 429 7.09 -9.96 -14.77
N PHE A 430 6.46 -10.81 -15.57
CA PHE A 430 5.44 -10.41 -16.55
C PHE A 430 4.29 -11.41 -16.50
N MET A 431 3.08 -10.94 -16.23
CA MET A 431 1.90 -11.77 -16.03
C MET A 431 0.75 -11.40 -16.97
N SER A 432 0.13 -12.41 -17.56
CA SER A 432 -1.09 -12.26 -18.36
C SER A 432 -2.34 -12.27 -17.47
N ASN A 433 -3.50 -11.86 -18.03
CA ASN A 433 -4.76 -11.78 -17.28
C ASN A 433 -5.24 -13.12 -16.70
N ASP A 434 -4.79 -14.26 -17.25
CA ASP A 434 -5.09 -15.60 -16.71
C ASP A 434 -4.18 -16.03 -15.54
N GLY A 435 -3.30 -15.13 -15.08
CA GLY A 435 -2.40 -15.36 -13.95
C GLY A 435 -1.17 -16.22 -14.28
N ARG A 436 -0.85 -16.38 -15.56
CA ARG A 436 0.36 -17.10 -16.00
C ARG A 436 1.46 -16.13 -16.35
N GLU A 437 2.69 -16.55 -16.17
CA GLU A 437 3.84 -15.85 -16.71
C GLU A 437 3.70 -15.72 -18.23
N SER A 438 3.78 -14.49 -18.72
CA SER A 438 3.67 -14.19 -20.15
C SER A 438 5.02 -14.19 -20.84
N GLN A 439 6.08 -13.97 -20.08
CA GLN A 439 7.50 -13.97 -20.52
C GLN A 439 8.37 -14.50 -19.37
N ASP A 440 9.63 -14.84 -19.68
CA ASP A 440 10.62 -15.23 -18.68
C ASP A 440 10.88 -14.03 -17.73
N GLU A 441 10.99 -14.29 -16.44
CA GLU A 441 11.38 -13.30 -15.43
C GLU A 441 12.80 -12.79 -15.69
N MET A 442 13.05 -11.54 -15.31
CA MET A 442 14.34 -10.86 -15.40
C MET A 442 14.91 -10.63 -14.01
N GLU A 443 16.22 -10.75 -13.81
CA GLU A 443 16.84 -10.31 -12.55
C GLU A 443 16.75 -8.78 -12.42
N LEU A 444 16.40 -8.27 -11.24
CA LEU A 444 16.22 -6.84 -10.99
C LEU A 444 17.45 -6.01 -11.39
N LYS A 445 18.67 -6.55 -11.17
CA LYS A 445 19.92 -5.88 -11.58
C LYS A 445 20.03 -5.61 -13.09
N ASP A 446 19.33 -6.37 -13.92
CA ASP A 446 19.33 -6.25 -15.38
C ASP A 446 18.18 -5.35 -15.88
N ALA A 447 17.24 -4.99 -14.98
CA ALA A 447 16.10 -4.11 -15.26
C ALA A 447 16.42 -2.61 -15.03
N PHE A 448 17.52 -2.29 -14.34
CA PHE A 448 17.92 -0.90 -14.12
C PHE A 448 18.30 -0.20 -15.43
N PHE A 449 17.75 1.00 -15.63
CA PHE A 449 17.98 1.82 -16.83
C PHE A 449 17.66 1.12 -18.15
N HIS A 450 16.75 0.12 -18.12
CA HIS A 450 16.38 -0.68 -19.27
C HIS A 450 14.94 -0.37 -19.75
N ALA A 451 14.51 0.88 -19.63
CA ALA A 451 13.15 1.32 -20.03
C ALA A 451 12.79 0.97 -21.48
N SER A 452 13.80 0.89 -22.39
CA SER A 452 13.58 0.53 -23.79
C SER A 452 13.00 -0.87 -24.00
N MET A 453 13.09 -1.78 -23.03
CA MET A 453 12.43 -3.07 -23.15
C MET A 453 10.90 -2.96 -23.22
N LEU A 454 10.32 -1.90 -22.64
CA LEU A 454 8.88 -1.66 -22.68
C LEU A 454 8.36 -1.39 -24.11
N GLU A 455 9.22 -1.03 -25.07
CA GLU A 455 8.84 -0.96 -26.50
C GLU A 455 8.42 -2.33 -27.04
N GLU A 456 8.98 -3.42 -26.52
CA GLU A 456 8.66 -4.79 -26.92
C GLU A 456 7.59 -5.44 -26.02
N THR A 457 7.63 -5.18 -24.71
CA THR A 457 6.78 -5.85 -23.71
C THR A 457 5.48 -5.11 -23.43
N GLY A 458 5.45 -3.79 -23.65
CA GLY A 458 4.41 -2.93 -23.10
C GLY A 458 4.49 -2.82 -21.57
N ILE A 459 3.50 -2.16 -20.95
CA ILE A 459 3.42 -1.99 -19.51
C ILE A 459 2.43 -2.95 -18.86
N ASP A 460 1.50 -3.53 -19.62
CA ASP A 460 0.33 -4.25 -19.12
C ASP A 460 0.71 -5.47 -18.27
N SER A 461 1.55 -6.34 -18.81
CA SER A 461 1.96 -7.58 -18.12
C SER A 461 2.81 -7.32 -16.88
N LEU A 462 3.57 -6.24 -16.87
CA LEU A 462 4.37 -5.80 -15.72
C LEU A 462 3.47 -5.28 -14.59
N LEU A 463 2.52 -4.37 -14.90
CA LEU A 463 1.56 -3.86 -13.93
C LEU A 463 0.67 -4.99 -13.36
N LYS A 464 0.30 -5.98 -14.20
CA LYS A 464 -0.42 -7.16 -13.73
C LYS A 464 0.41 -8.00 -12.77
N TYR A 465 1.71 -8.18 -13.06
CA TYR A 465 2.64 -8.89 -12.18
C TYR A 465 2.77 -8.18 -10.83
N ASP A 466 3.05 -6.87 -10.84
CA ASP A 466 3.24 -6.09 -9.61
C ASP A 466 2.02 -6.11 -8.68
N ALA A 467 0.80 -6.15 -9.25
CA ALA A 467 -0.43 -6.31 -8.48
C ALA A 467 -0.67 -7.76 -7.98
N SER A 468 0.03 -8.74 -8.53
CA SER A 468 -0.28 -10.17 -8.35
C SER A 468 0.78 -10.95 -7.60
N VAL A 469 1.89 -10.32 -7.22
CA VAL A 469 2.97 -10.95 -6.46
C VAL A 469 3.20 -10.22 -5.14
N GLN A 470 3.57 -10.99 -4.14
CA GLN A 470 3.86 -10.47 -2.81
C GLN A 470 5.25 -9.83 -2.79
N CYS A 471 5.39 -8.65 -2.19
CA CYS A 471 6.70 -8.01 -1.99
C CYS A 471 7.49 -8.70 -0.86
N GLN A 472 8.78 -8.33 -0.71
CA GLN A 472 9.56 -8.72 0.46
C GLN A 472 9.07 -7.98 1.71
N GLU A 473 9.47 -8.46 2.89
CA GLU A 473 9.09 -7.85 4.16
C GLU A 473 9.80 -6.49 4.37
N VAL A 474 9.17 -5.62 5.16
CA VAL A 474 9.77 -4.36 5.59
C VAL A 474 10.68 -4.64 6.78
N ASP A 475 11.91 -4.99 6.53
CA ASP A 475 12.91 -5.29 7.54
C ASP A 475 14.31 -4.81 7.10
N LEU A 476 15.36 -5.26 7.76
CA LEU A 476 16.74 -4.96 7.38
C LEU A 476 17.22 -5.74 6.15
N GLY A 477 16.51 -6.79 5.74
CA GLY A 477 16.86 -7.61 4.59
C GLY A 477 16.71 -6.85 3.27
N VAL A 478 17.69 -6.94 2.39
CA VAL A 478 17.66 -6.32 1.06
C VAL A 478 18.26 -7.26 0.04
N VAL A 479 17.62 -7.40 -1.11
CA VAL A 479 18.05 -8.31 -2.19
C VAL A 479 19.44 -7.96 -2.74
N ASP A 480 20.13 -8.97 -3.25
CA ASP A 480 21.51 -8.81 -3.75
C ASP A 480 21.62 -7.89 -4.96
N SER A 481 20.61 -7.79 -5.80
CA SER A 481 20.54 -6.81 -6.89
C SER A 481 20.72 -5.36 -6.40
N LEU A 482 20.29 -5.04 -5.18
CA LEU A 482 20.44 -3.71 -4.55
C LEU A 482 21.69 -3.59 -3.67
N ARG A 483 22.10 -4.69 -3.00
CA ARG A 483 23.22 -4.66 -2.07
C ARG A 483 24.58 -4.81 -2.72
N ASN A 484 24.65 -5.56 -3.81
CA ASN A 484 25.94 -5.92 -4.43
C ASN A 484 26.03 -5.52 -5.90
N PHE A 485 24.89 -5.33 -6.58
CA PHE A 485 24.81 -5.11 -8.03
C PHE A 485 24.06 -3.85 -8.43
N LEU A 486 23.74 -2.94 -7.51
CA LEU A 486 23.02 -1.72 -7.85
C LEU A 486 23.81 -0.94 -8.92
N PHE A 487 23.17 -0.77 -10.08
CA PHE A 487 23.69 -0.07 -11.26
C PHE A 487 24.93 -0.70 -11.91
N GLY A 488 25.30 -1.92 -11.54
CA GLY A 488 26.39 -2.65 -12.18
C GLY A 488 27.06 -3.68 -11.29
N PRO A 489 28.06 -4.40 -11.82
CA PRO A 489 28.80 -5.39 -11.04
C PRO A 489 29.78 -4.74 -10.05
N PRO A 490 30.05 -5.39 -8.90
CA PRO A 490 30.98 -4.90 -7.90
C PRO A 490 32.37 -4.59 -8.48
N GLY A 491 32.91 -3.42 -8.14
CA GLY A 491 34.21 -2.95 -8.65
C GLY A 491 34.20 -2.44 -10.10
N ALA A 492 33.03 -2.44 -10.75
CA ALA A 492 32.85 -1.92 -12.11
C ALA A 492 31.54 -1.11 -12.24
N GLY A 493 31.24 -0.30 -11.21
CA GLY A 493 30.07 0.57 -11.14
C GLY A 493 29.03 0.12 -10.11
N GLY A 494 29.08 -1.13 -9.64
CA GLY A 494 28.15 -1.65 -8.65
C GLY A 494 28.26 -0.95 -7.29
N LEU A 495 27.10 -0.68 -6.70
CA LEU A 495 26.95 0.01 -5.42
C LEU A 495 26.18 -0.87 -4.42
N ASP A 496 26.12 -0.42 -3.17
CA ASP A 496 25.35 -1.02 -2.08
C ASP A 496 24.34 0.00 -1.57
N LEU A 497 23.07 -0.20 -1.88
CA LEU A 497 21.99 0.72 -1.51
C LEU A 497 21.81 0.85 0.01
N VAL A 498 21.97 -0.25 0.76
CA VAL A 498 21.91 -0.23 2.24
C VAL A 498 23.03 0.63 2.81
N ALA A 499 24.26 0.40 2.36
CA ALA A 499 25.39 1.19 2.80
C ALA A 499 25.25 2.68 2.41
N MET A 500 24.66 2.95 1.23
CA MET A 500 24.36 4.32 0.80
C MET A 500 23.28 4.98 1.66
N ASN A 501 22.20 4.27 2.08
CA ASN A 501 21.20 4.81 2.98
C ASN A 501 21.82 5.27 4.30
N ILE A 502 22.64 4.41 4.91
CA ILE A 502 23.35 4.70 6.16
C ILE A 502 24.29 5.89 5.98
N GLN A 503 25.11 5.88 4.93
CA GLN A 503 26.09 6.92 4.67
C GLN A 503 25.43 8.27 4.35
N ARG A 504 24.27 8.27 3.67
CA ARG A 504 23.51 9.49 3.38
C ARG A 504 22.95 10.13 4.66
N GLY A 505 22.41 9.35 5.57
CA GLY A 505 21.97 9.84 6.88
C GLY A 505 23.15 10.48 7.66
N ARG A 506 24.33 9.87 7.60
CA ARG A 506 25.56 10.43 8.20
C ARG A 506 26.02 11.71 7.51
N ASP A 507 25.94 11.79 6.18
CA ASP A 507 26.25 12.97 5.37
C ASP A 507 25.34 14.16 5.69
N HIS A 508 24.06 13.90 5.88
CA HIS A 508 23.08 14.91 6.24
C HIS A 508 23.09 15.27 7.73
N GLY A 509 23.94 14.63 8.53
CA GLY A 509 23.99 14.83 9.97
C GLY A 509 22.65 14.51 10.65
N VAL A 510 21.96 13.48 10.17
CA VAL A 510 20.75 12.97 10.80
C VAL A 510 21.11 12.38 12.15
N SER A 511 20.29 12.62 13.16
CA SER A 511 20.51 12.15 14.53
C SER A 511 20.49 10.62 14.62
N ASP A 512 21.03 10.07 15.71
CA ASP A 512 20.88 8.66 16.02
C ASP A 512 19.41 8.29 16.29
N TYR A 513 19.14 6.99 16.27
CA TYR A 513 17.81 6.44 16.47
C TYR A 513 17.13 6.93 17.76
N ASN A 514 17.84 6.94 18.88
CA ASN A 514 17.30 7.37 20.17
C ASN A 514 17.01 8.87 20.24
N ALA A 515 17.84 9.70 19.62
CA ALA A 515 17.59 11.14 19.55
C ALA A 515 16.39 11.45 18.64
N ALA A 516 16.19 10.69 17.57
CA ALA A 516 14.99 10.78 16.75
C ALA A 516 13.73 10.36 17.52
N ARG A 517 13.77 9.27 18.31
CA ARG A 517 12.65 8.87 19.17
C ARG A 517 12.20 10.02 20.09
N GLU A 518 13.15 10.66 20.79
CA GLU A 518 12.85 11.81 21.65
C GLU A 518 12.22 12.98 20.87
N ALA A 519 12.73 13.27 19.68
CA ALA A 519 12.22 14.36 18.85
C ALA A 519 10.79 14.14 18.37
N TYR A 520 10.39 12.87 18.15
CA TYR A 520 9.05 12.47 17.81
C TYR A 520 8.18 12.12 19.04
N GLY A 521 8.62 12.45 20.25
CA GLY A 521 7.86 12.31 21.47
C GLY A 521 7.84 10.91 22.08
N LEU A 522 8.67 10.00 21.60
CA LEU A 522 8.80 8.65 22.12
C LEU A 522 9.87 8.58 23.22
N PRO A 523 9.74 7.65 24.18
CA PRO A 523 10.78 7.40 25.13
C PRO A 523 12.03 6.82 24.47
N ARG A 524 13.22 7.16 24.98
CA ARG A 524 14.45 6.47 24.57
C ARG A 524 14.39 4.99 24.97
N VAL A 525 15.00 4.14 24.15
CA VAL A 525 15.25 2.75 24.51
C VAL A 525 16.59 2.66 25.26
N GLU A 526 16.70 1.77 26.24
CA GLU A 526 17.90 1.57 27.05
C GLU A 526 18.69 0.31 26.62
N THR A 527 18.00 -0.62 25.96
CA THR A 527 18.54 -1.94 25.60
C THR A 527 18.03 -2.38 24.21
N PHE A 528 18.76 -3.27 23.55
CA PHE A 528 18.44 -3.71 22.19
C PHE A 528 17.14 -4.56 22.15
N ASP A 529 16.75 -5.21 23.24
CA ASP A 529 15.49 -5.96 23.35
C ASP A 529 14.23 -5.08 23.42
N GLN A 530 14.41 -3.76 23.56
CA GLN A 530 13.33 -2.78 23.42
C GLN A 530 13.13 -2.28 21.98
N ILE A 531 14.01 -2.65 21.05
CA ILE A 531 13.90 -2.33 19.64
C ILE A 531 13.18 -3.46 18.91
N THR A 532 13.61 -4.71 19.16
CA THR A 532 13.07 -5.91 18.53
C THR A 532 13.03 -7.09 19.47
N GLY A 533 12.06 -7.99 19.31
CA GLY A 533 11.97 -9.27 19.99
C GLY A 533 12.97 -10.31 19.50
N GLU A 534 13.61 -10.12 18.36
CA GLU A 534 14.51 -11.08 17.73
C GLU A 534 15.90 -11.11 18.35
N VAL A 535 16.18 -12.16 19.10
CA VAL A 535 17.43 -12.29 19.89
C VAL A 535 18.70 -12.26 19.01
N ASP A 536 18.68 -12.85 17.82
CA ASP A 536 19.83 -12.82 16.91
C ASP A 536 20.11 -11.40 16.42
N LEU A 537 19.07 -10.65 16.05
CA LEU A 537 19.17 -9.26 15.64
C LEU A 537 19.66 -8.36 16.77
N GLN A 538 19.16 -8.54 18.01
CA GLN A 538 19.66 -7.84 19.20
C GLN A 538 21.16 -8.03 19.38
N GLN A 539 21.67 -9.27 19.21
CA GLN A 539 23.10 -9.59 19.35
C GLN A 539 23.94 -8.96 18.23
N LYS A 540 23.45 -8.99 16.98
CA LYS A 540 24.11 -8.35 15.84
C LYS A 540 24.21 -6.83 16.04
N LEU A 541 23.11 -6.18 16.42
CA LEU A 541 23.08 -4.74 16.73
C LEU A 541 24.03 -4.39 17.86
N ALA A 542 24.04 -5.17 18.96
CA ALA A 542 24.94 -4.96 20.07
C ALA A 542 26.41 -5.14 19.70
N SER A 543 26.73 -6.10 18.84
CA SER A 543 28.09 -6.33 18.33
C SER A 543 28.59 -5.20 17.44
N LEU A 544 27.72 -4.65 16.58
CA LEU A 544 28.07 -3.58 15.64
C LEU A 544 28.17 -2.22 16.33
N TYR A 545 27.17 -1.84 17.12
CA TYR A 545 27.04 -0.48 17.64
C TYR A 545 27.46 -0.31 19.09
N GLY A 546 27.48 -1.39 19.88
CA GLY A 546 27.88 -1.37 21.30
C GLY A 546 26.89 -0.67 22.23
N SER A 547 26.11 0.30 21.75
CA SER A 547 25.10 1.05 22.48
C SER A 547 23.92 1.36 21.60
N VAL A 548 22.71 1.37 22.17
CA VAL A 548 21.47 1.80 21.49
C VAL A 548 21.52 3.29 21.09
N ASP A 549 22.33 4.10 21.76
CA ASP A 549 22.53 5.54 21.48
C ASP A 549 23.46 5.78 20.29
N ASN A 550 23.96 4.74 19.65
CA ASN A 550 24.91 4.85 18.54
C ASN A 550 24.35 4.33 17.21
N ILE A 551 23.11 3.84 17.21
CA ILE A 551 22.47 3.23 16.04
C ILE A 551 22.14 4.32 15.00
N ASP A 552 22.54 4.10 13.74
CA ASP A 552 22.11 4.94 12.62
C ASP A 552 20.59 4.91 12.48
N LEU A 553 19.95 6.05 12.19
CA LEU A 553 18.50 6.16 12.19
C LEU A 553 17.83 5.11 11.28
N TRP A 554 18.26 4.97 10.01
CA TRP A 554 17.70 3.98 9.09
C TRP A 554 17.76 2.56 9.66
N VAL A 555 18.88 2.18 10.26
CA VAL A 555 19.05 0.84 10.85
C VAL A 555 18.11 0.63 12.04
N GLY A 556 17.95 1.65 12.90
CA GLY A 556 17.02 1.56 14.02
C GLY A 556 15.56 1.41 13.58
N LEU A 557 15.15 2.20 12.58
CA LEU A 557 13.79 2.15 12.02
C LEU A 557 13.45 0.78 11.39
N MET A 558 14.41 0.21 10.64
CA MET A 558 14.22 -1.09 9.97
C MET A 558 14.40 -2.29 10.92
N ALA A 559 14.89 -2.07 12.13
CA ALA A 559 15.04 -3.10 13.15
C ALA A 559 13.87 -3.17 14.13
N GLU A 560 12.96 -2.19 14.13
CA GLU A 560 11.79 -2.19 15.01
C GLU A 560 10.83 -3.34 14.67
N ASP A 561 10.26 -3.97 15.69
CA ASP A 561 9.09 -4.84 15.50
C ASP A 561 7.93 -4.00 14.92
N HIS A 562 7.19 -4.56 13.96
CA HIS A 562 6.06 -3.86 13.35
C HIS A 562 4.96 -3.53 14.34
N GLN A 563 4.33 -2.39 14.16
CA GLN A 563 3.13 -2.05 14.90
C GLN A 563 1.96 -2.92 14.44
N ARG A 564 1.01 -3.15 15.35
CA ARG A 564 -0.21 -3.88 15.00
C ARG A 564 -0.91 -3.20 13.81
N GLU A 565 -1.28 -3.97 12.80
CA GLU A 565 -1.94 -3.50 11.57
C GLU A 565 -1.08 -2.60 10.67
N ALA A 566 0.21 -2.44 10.97
CA ALA A 566 1.18 -1.74 10.15
C ALA A 566 2.31 -2.66 9.67
N SER A 567 2.96 -2.30 8.60
CA SER A 567 4.16 -2.98 8.07
C SER A 567 5.45 -2.26 8.43
N VAL A 568 5.40 -1.34 9.37
CA VAL A 568 6.54 -0.56 9.87
C VAL A 568 6.52 -0.49 11.40
N GLY A 569 7.68 -0.19 12.00
CA GLY A 569 7.82 0.02 13.43
C GLY A 569 7.24 1.34 13.92
N GLU A 570 7.32 1.58 15.23
CA GLU A 570 6.69 2.72 15.90
C GLU A 570 7.25 4.07 15.42
N LEU A 571 8.56 4.23 15.41
CA LEU A 571 9.18 5.50 15.01
C LEU A 571 9.08 5.71 13.50
N ALA A 572 9.27 4.65 12.70
CA ALA A 572 9.12 4.73 11.25
C ALA A 572 7.71 5.19 10.87
N GLY A 573 6.67 4.60 11.47
CA GLY A 573 5.28 4.97 11.26
C GLY A 573 4.98 6.42 11.62
N LEU A 574 5.49 6.90 12.76
CA LEU A 574 5.31 8.30 13.17
C LEU A 574 5.99 9.31 12.22
N ILE A 575 7.21 9.04 11.76
CA ILE A 575 7.92 9.93 10.82
C ILE A 575 7.17 10.01 9.50
N ILE A 576 6.72 8.86 8.97
CA ILE A 576 6.00 8.79 7.70
C ILE A 576 4.64 9.49 7.84
N ALA A 577 3.88 9.20 8.90
CA ALA A 577 2.58 9.81 9.15
C ALA A 577 2.68 11.34 9.30
N ASP A 578 3.64 11.85 10.11
CA ASP A 578 3.88 13.28 10.28
C ASP A 578 4.17 13.99 8.94
N GLN A 579 5.04 13.39 8.10
CA GLN A 579 5.36 13.98 6.81
C GLN A 579 4.13 14.05 5.90
N PHE A 580 3.43 12.94 5.70
CA PHE A 580 2.26 12.94 4.83
C PHE A 580 1.12 13.82 5.36
N GLN A 581 0.94 13.89 6.67
CA GLN A 581 -0.03 14.78 7.29
C GLN A 581 0.31 16.25 7.01
N ARG A 582 1.57 16.65 7.18
CA ARG A 582 2.03 18.02 6.87
C ARG A 582 1.94 18.33 5.37
N THR A 583 2.33 17.40 4.51
CA THR A 583 2.22 17.54 3.05
C THR A 583 0.78 17.78 2.63
N ARG A 584 -0.19 17.07 3.23
CA ARG A 584 -1.61 17.20 2.96
C ARG A 584 -2.20 18.49 3.53
N ASP A 585 -2.00 18.73 4.84
CA ASP A 585 -2.65 19.82 5.56
C ASP A 585 -2.07 21.20 5.17
N GLY A 586 -0.79 21.21 4.75
CA GLY A 586 -0.12 22.39 4.22
C GLY A 586 -0.35 22.65 2.72
N ASP A 587 -1.08 21.77 2.03
CA ASP A 587 -1.37 21.90 0.59
C ASP A 587 -2.73 22.57 0.34
N ARG A 588 -2.70 23.82 -0.13
CA ARG A 588 -3.91 24.58 -0.49
C ARG A 588 -4.69 23.96 -1.67
N PHE A 589 -4.01 23.21 -2.50
CA PHE A 589 -4.55 22.52 -3.67
C PHE A 589 -4.80 21.03 -3.44
N PHE A 590 -4.85 20.56 -2.18
CA PHE A 590 -5.29 19.21 -1.89
C PHE A 590 -6.72 19.00 -2.44
N TYR A 591 -7.00 17.86 -3.07
CA TYR A 591 -8.24 17.65 -3.82
C TYR A 591 -9.51 17.95 -3.00
N LYS A 592 -9.55 17.57 -1.71
CA LYS A 592 -10.70 17.86 -0.82
C LYS A 592 -10.90 19.35 -0.54
N ASN A 593 -9.93 20.22 -0.87
CA ASN A 593 -10.03 21.66 -0.68
C ASN A 593 -10.44 22.40 -1.95
N VAL A 594 -10.29 21.80 -3.11
CA VAL A 594 -10.49 22.46 -4.41
C VAL A 594 -11.62 21.88 -5.25
N LEU A 595 -12.04 20.64 -4.97
CA LEU A 595 -13.12 19.95 -5.68
C LEU A 595 -14.44 20.07 -4.92
N THR A 596 -15.56 19.93 -5.62
CA THR A 596 -16.90 19.79 -5.04
C THR A 596 -17.11 18.39 -4.45
N ASP A 597 -18.08 18.22 -3.55
CA ASP A 597 -18.37 16.93 -2.90
C ASP A 597 -18.59 15.79 -3.92
N SER A 598 -19.31 16.06 -5.03
CA SER A 598 -19.54 15.04 -6.05
C SER A 598 -18.31 14.70 -6.89
N GLU A 599 -17.41 15.67 -7.11
CA GLU A 599 -16.13 15.44 -7.76
C GLU A 599 -15.19 14.65 -6.84
N ILE A 600 -15.16 14.99 -5.54
CA ILE A 600 -14.41 14.23 -4.51
C ILE A 600 -14.88 12.78 -4.51
N GLU A 601 -16.20 12.54 -4.42
CA GLU A 601 -16.75 11.19 -4.44
C GLU A 601 -16.34 10.41 -5.71
N SER A 602 -16.33 11.04 -6.88
CA SER A 602 -15.89 10.39 -8.13
C SER A 602 -14.41 10.04 -8.14
N ILE A 603 -13.55 10.89 -7.53
CA ILE A 603 -12.12 10.64 -7.37
C ILE A 603 -11.88 9.49 -6.40
N GLU A 604 -12.51 9.52 -5.22
CA GLU A 604 -12.31 8.50 -4.19
C GLU A 604 -12.85 7.12 -4.55
N ARG A 605 -13.82 7.04 -5.45
CA ARG A 605 -14.30 5.77 -6.03
C ARG A 605 -13.35 5.17 -7.06
N SER A 606 -12.45 5.97 -7.62
CA SER A 606 -11.52 5.53 -8.67
C SER A 606 -10.23 5.04 -8.04
N THR A 607 -10.11 3.72 -7.90
CA THR A 607 -8.92 3.05 -7.33
C THR A 607 -7.77 2.98 -8.33
N LEU A 608 -6.57 2.63 -7.86
CA LEU A 608 -5.44 2.35 -8.76
C LEU A 608 -5.73 1.15 -9.67
N ALA A 609 -6.50 0.17 -9.21
CA ALA A 609 -6.97 -0.94 -10.05
C ALA A 609 -7.79 -0.44 -11.23
N ASP A 610 -8.79 0.43 -10.98
CA ASP A 610 -9.62 1.01 -12.06
C ASP A 610 -8.77 1.83 -13.03
N LEU A 611 -7.77 2.55 -12.53
CA LEU A 611 -6.87 3.36 -13.35
C LEU A 611 -6.02 2.48 -14.29
N ILE A 612 -5.53 1.34 -13.79
CA ILE A 612 -4.79 0.38 -14.59
C ILE A 612 -5.72 -0.25 -15.64
N GLU A 613 -6.88 -0.76 -15.24
CA GLU A 613 -7.79 -1.48 -16.13
C GLU A 613 -8.33 -0.59 -17.26
N ARG A 614 -8.62 0.69 -17.01
CA ARG A 614 -9.11 1.61 -18.06
C ARG A 614 -8.05 2.17 -19.01
N ASN A 615 -6.74 2.08 -18.65
CA ASN A 615 -5.64 2.58 -19.47
C ASN A 615 -4.77 1.49 -20.11
N THR A 616 -5.10 0.23 -19.85
CA THR A 616 -4.36 -0.95 -20.33
C THR A 616 -5.33 -2.06 -20.73
N SER A 617 -4.80 -3.21 -21.15
CA SER A 617 -5.59 -4.43 -21.37
C SER A 617 -5.66 -5.34 -20.13
N VAL A 618 -5.20 -4.87 -18.98
CA VAL A 618 -5.23 -5.62 -17.72
C VAL A 618 -6.66 -5.76 -17.23
N GLU A 619 -7.03 -6.94 -16.76
CA GLU A 619 -8.36 -7.25 -16.23
C GLU A 619 -8.26 -8.04 -14.92
N GLY A 620 -9.26 -7.88 -14.06
CA GLY A 620 -9.46 -8.70 -12.86
C GLY A 620 -8.42 -8.47 -11.78
N LEU A 621 -8.08 -7.21 -11.54
CA LEU A 621 -7.29 -6.80 -10.38
C LEU A 621 -8.13 -6.86 -9.09
N GLN A 622 -7.47 -6.98 -7.96
CA GLN A 622 -8.09 -6.74 -6.65
C GLN A 622 -8.38 -5.25 -6.47
N GLU A 623 -9.36 -4.91 -5.67
CA GLU A 623 -9.79 -3.53 -5.46
C GLU A 623 -8.64 -2.64 -4.93
N ASN A 624 -7.93 -3.08 -3.91
CA ASN A 624 -6.69 -2.44 -3.46
C ASN A 624 -5.49 -3.25 -3.96
N VAL A 625 -4.77 -2.72 -4.96
CA VAL A 625 -3.61 -3.40 -5.56
C VAL A 625 -2.41 -3.52 -4.63
N PHE A 626 -2.35 -2.76 -3.55
CA PHE A 626 -1.24 -2.81 -2.57
C PHE A 626 -1.31 -4.01 -1.63
N LEU A 627 -2.45 -4.69 -1.56
CA LEU A 627 -2.68 -5.84 -0.70
C LEU A 627 -3.00 -7.07 -1.51
N MET A 628 -2.27 -8.15 -1.25
CA MET A 628 -2.56 -9.47 -1.77
C MET A 628 -3.73 -10.04 -0.97
N GLN A 629 -4.93 -9.93 -1.51
CA GLN A 629 -6.13 -10.46 -0.87
C GLN A 629 -6.45 -11.83 -1.46
N ALA A 630 -6.58 -12.84 -0.62
CA ALA A 630 -7.13 -14.10 -1.06
C ALA A 630 -8.64 -13.98 -1.30
N GLU A 631 -9.14 -14.75 -2.27
CA GLU A 631 -10.56 -14.75 -2.64
C GLU A 631 -11.10 -16.17 -2.60
N ILE A 632 -12.23 -16.35 -1.93
CA ILE A 632 -12.97 -17.61 -1.92
C ILE A 632 -14.28 -17.41 -2.68
N ARG A 633 -14.55 -18.26 -3.67
CA ARG A 633 -15.78 -18.24 -4.47
C ARG A 633 -16.45 -19.61 -4.54
N GLY A 634 -17.78 -19.59 -4.57
CA GLY A 634 -18.57 -20.76 -4.81
C GLY A 634 -19.98 -20.42 -5.27
N ARG A 635 -20.82 -21.44 -5.43
CA ARG A 635 -22.23 -21.28 -5.77
C ARG A 635 -23.12 -22.10 -4.83
N VAL A 636 -24.28 -21.58 -4.57
CA VAL A 636 -25.37 -22.34 -3.94
C VAL A 636 -26.29 -22.81 -5.04
N ILE A 637 -26.38 -24.14 -5.25
CA ILE A 637 -27.06 -24.78 -6.37
C ILE A 637 -28.23 -25.60 -5.87
N LEU A 638 -29.40 -25.47 -6.52
CA LEU A 638 -30.59 -26.27 -6.21
C LEU A 638 -30.40 -27.70 -6.75
N ALA A 639 -30.25 -28.68 -5.86
CA ALA A 639 -30.01 -30.09 -6.22
C ALA A 639 -31.09 -30.70 -7.10
N SER A 640 -32.34 -30.26 -6.97
CA SER A 640 -33.44 -30.71 -7.81
C SER A 640 -33.37 -30.27 -9.27
N SER A 641 -32.47 -29.35 -9.59
CA SER A 641 -32.17 -28.89 -10.96
C SER A 641 -31.18 -29.81 -11.68
N LEU A 642 -30.47 -30.69 -10.94
CA LEU A 642 -29.49 -31.60 -11.51
C LEU A 642 -30.17 -32.82 -12.19
N PRO A 643 -29.73 -33.24 -13.38
CA PRO A 643 -30.21 -34.46 -14.02
C PRO A 643 -29.92 -35.72 -13.17
N PRO A 644 -30.82 -36.72 -13.13
CA PRO A 644 -30.69 -37.89 -12.26
C PRO A 644 -29.47 -38.80 -12.49
N SER A 645 -28.71 -38.56 -13.52
CA SER A 645 -27.56 -39.38 -13.93
C SER A 645 -26.21 -38.61 -13.96
N THR A 646 -26.16 -37.46 -13.30
CA THR A 646 -25.00 -36.55 -13.43
C THR A 646 -23.83 -37.01 -12.62
N ILE A 647 -22.68 -37.19 -13.30
CA ILE A 647 -21.35 -37.32 -12.63
C ILE A 647 -20.89 -35.91 -12.28
N PRO A 648 -20.53 -35.65 -11.01
CA PRO A 648 -19.99 -34.35 -10.62
C PRO A 648 -18.78 -34.00 -11.47
N GLY A 649 -18.79 -32.81 -12.09
CA GLY A 649 -17.72 -32.31 -12.95
C GLY A 649 -17.97 -32.29 -14.45
N GLU A 650 -19.10 -32.81 -14.94
CA GLU A 650 -19.49 -32.78 -16.36
C GLU A 650 -20.59 -31.77 -16.71
N LEU A 651 -21.10 -31.01 -15.72
CA LEU A 651 -22.18 -30.04 -15.95
C LEU A 651 -21.62 -28.69 -16.43
N ARG A 652 -22.31 -28.09 -17.38
CA ARG A 652 -22.07 -26.71 -17.76
C ARG A 652 -22.70 -25.76 -16.74
N GLU A 653 -22.07 -24.62 -16.48
CA GLU A 653 -22.55 -23.61 -15.52
C GLU A 653 -23.96 -23.12 -15.82
N ASP A 654 -24.36 -23.07 -17.11
CA ASP A 654 -25.67 -22.64 -17.58
C ASP A 654 -26.81 -23.69 -17.35
N GLU A 655 -26.45 -24.92 -16.97
CA GLU A 655 -27.41 -26.01 -16.66
C GLU A 655 -27.77 -26.08 -15.17
N MET A 656 -27.11 -25.31 -14.31
CA MET A 656 -27.30 -25.34 -12.86
C MET A 656 -28.12 -24.14 -12.38
N ARG A 657 -29.23 -24.41 -11.69
CA ARG A 657 -30.04 -23.35 -11.11
C ARG A 657 -29.46 -22.93 -9.76
N GLY A 658 -28.94 -21.70 -9.69
CA GLY A 658 -28.49 -21.07 -8.45
C GLY A 658 -29.64 -20.72 -7.51
N VAL A 659 -29.34 -20.64 -6.22
CA VAL A 659 -30.27 -20.22 -5.17
C VAL A 659 -29.79 -18.89 -4.61
N ALA A 660 -30.58 -17.85 -4.76
CA ALA A 660 -30.30 -16.51 -4.24
C ALA A 660 -30.72 -16.36 -2.77
N GLY A 661 -30.08 -15.41 -2.07
CA GLY A 661 -30.46 -15.00 -0.72
C GLY A 661 -30.08 -16.01 0.37
N VAL A 662 -29.15 -16.90 0.11
CA VAL A 662 -28.59 -17.81 1.11
C VAL A 662 -27.42 -17.15 1.77
N VAL A 663 -27.40 -17.09 3.10
CA VAL A 663 -26.29 -16.53 3.88
C VAL A 663 -25.19 -17.56 4.02
N ILE A 664 -23.97 -17.19 3.65
CA ILE A 664 -22.76 -17.99 3.73
C ILE A 664 -21.79 -17.30 4.68
N GLU A 665 -21.20 -18.07 5.58
CA GLU A 665 -20.27 -17.58 6.60
C GLU A 665 -18.86 -18.10 6.34
N LEU A 666 -17.85 -17.26 6.59
CA LEU A 666 -16.43 -17.60 6.59
C LEU A 666 -15.93 -17.62 8.05
N ILE A 667 -15.32 -18.73 8.45
CA ILE A 667 -14.88 -18.98 9.82
C ILE A 667 -13.40 -19.30 9.77
N ASP A 668 -12.59 -18.72 10.67
CA ASP A 668 -11.17 -19.02 10.78
C ASP A 668 -10.88 -20.36 11.50
N GLY A 669 -9.62 -20.78 11.48
CA GLY A 669 -9.18 -22.02 12.13
C GLY A 669 -9.38 -22.04 13.65
N SER A 670 -9.66 -20.91 14.29
CA SER A 670 -10.00 -20.81 15.71
C SER A 670 -11.51 -21.00 15.96
N GLY A 671 -12.33 -20.98 14.92
CA GLY A 671 -13.80 -21.04 14.98
C GLY A 671 -14.47 -19.68 15.12
N LYS A 672 -13.75 -18.58 14.90
CA LYS A 672 -14.29 -17.22 14.90
C LYS A 672 -14.86 -16.90 13.52
N LEU A 673 -16.04 -16.27 13.48
CA LEU A 673 -16.59 -15.70 12.25
C LEU A 673 -15.69 -14.55 11.78
N VAL A 674 -15.23 -14.65 10.52
CA VAL A 674 -14.36 -13.66 9.86
C VAL A 674 -15.19 -12.76 8.98
N ASP A 675 -16.11 -13.37 8.18
CA ASP A 675 -16.91 -12.65 7.20
C ASP A 675 -18.21 -13.41 6.91
N SER A 676 -19.18 -12.72 6.32
CA SER A 676 -20.46 -13.29 5.90
C SER A 676 -20.92 -12.62 4.61
N THR A 677 -21.46 -13.39 3.69
CA THR A 677 -21.96 -12.93 2.41
C THR A 677 -23.28 -13.61 2.05
N THR A 678 -23.97 -13.10 1.04
CA THR A 678 -25.25 -13.65 0.56
C THR A 678 -25.14 -14.03 -0.91
N SER A 679 -25.68 -15.17 -1.30
CA SER A 679 -25.68 -15.61 -2.69
C SER A 679 -26.54 -14.72 -3.58
N ASP A 680 -26.04 -14.37 -4.77
CA ASP A 680 -26.71 -13.56 -5.79
C ASP A 680 -27.86 -14.30 -6.51
N GLY A 681 -28.49 -13.65 -7.50
CA GLY A 681 -29.58 -14.21 -8.32
C GLY A 681 -29.21 -15.48 -9.10
N HIS A 682 -27.92 -15.74 -9.29
CA HIS A 682 -27.38 -16.93 -9.94
C HIS A 682 -26.82 -17.96 -8.94
N GLY A 683 -26.96 -17.67 -7.64
CA GLY A 683 -26.45 -18.49 -6.55
C GLY A 683 -24.96 -18.30 -6.25
N ASN A 684 -24.26 -17.39 -6.91
CA ASN A 684 -22.83 -17.17 -6.64
C ASN A 684 -22.65 -16.46 -5.31
N TYR A 685 -21.57 -16.81 -4.61
CA TYR A 685 -21.11 -16.10 -3.45
C TYR A 685 -19.59 -15.90 -3.50
N ARG A 686 -19.10 -14.88 -2.79
CA ARG A 686 -17.70 -14.54 -2.76
C ARG A 686 -17.32 -13.92 -1.44
N PHE A 687 -16.17 -14.35 -0.88
CA PHE A 687 -15.47 -13.67 0.17
C PHE A 687 -14.23 -13.02 -0.42
N ARG A 688 -14.01 -11.76 -0.09
CA ARG A 688 -12.84 -10.96 -0.43
C ARG A 688 -12.14 -10.55 0.85
N SER A 689 -10.94 -10.02 0.72
CA SER A 689 -10.23 -9.36 1.82
C SER A 689 -9.68 -10.27 2.91
N MET A 690 -9.34 -11.51 2.59
CA MET A 690 -8.59 -12.35 3.52
C MET A 690 -7.09 -12.02 3.42
N SER A 691 -6.61 -11.23 4.37
CA SER A 691 -5.19 -10.87 4.50
C SER A 691 -4.38 -11.94 5.24
N GLU A 692 -5.02 -12.83 5.98
CA GLU A 692 -4.36 -13.87 6.76
C GLU A 692 -4.34 -15.20 6.02
N THR A 693 -3.19 -15.85 5.98
CA THR A 693 -3.05 -17.23 5.52
C THR A 693 -3.46 -18.19 6.62
N GLY A 694 -4.06 -19.32 6.29
CA GLY A 694 -4.45 -20.31 7.29
C GLY A 694 -5.61 -21.19 6.89
N ASP A 695 -6.09 -21.96 7.86
CA ASP A 695 -7.26 -22.81 7.71
C ASP A 695 -8.53 -21.99 7.92
N TYR A 696 -9.45 -22.06 6.95
CA TYR A 696 -10.78 -21.45 7.01
C TYR A 696 -11.85 -22.51 6.79
N GLN A 697 -13.08 -22.17 7.16
CA GLN A 697 -14.27 -22.96 6.87
C GLN A 697 -15.33 -22.07 6.26
N VAL A 698 -15.86 -22.46 5.12
CA VAL A 698 -17.05 -21.82 4.53
C VAL A 698 -18.28 -22.64 4.96
N ARG A 699 -19.30 -21.95 5.50
CA ARG A 699 -20.50 -22.58 6.07
C ARG A 699 -21.77 -21.88 5.57
N LEU A 700 -22.83 -22.64 5.31
CA LEU A 700 -24.16 -22.07 5.20
C LEU A 700 -24.72 -21.76 6.59
N SER A 701 -25.19 -20.54 6.84
CA SER A 701 -25.60 -20.09 8.19
C SER A 701 -26.74 -20.92 8.80
N GLU A 702 -27.57 -21.55 7.96
CA GLU A 702 -28.69 -22.42 8.39
C GLU A 702 -28.35 -23.92 8.39
N SER A 703 -27.09 -24.30 8.17
CA SER A 703 -26.64 -25.69 8.03
C SER A 703 -25.36 -25.94 8.84
N ASP A 704 -25.20 -27.15 9.38
CA ASP A 704 -23.95 -27.58 10.02
C ASP A 704 -22.88 -28.05 9.00
N GLU A 705 -23.15 -27.90 7.69
CA GLU A 705 -22.22 -28.32 6.66
C GLU A 705 -21.20 -27.24 6.39
N THR A 706 -19.93 -27.64 6.43
CA THR A 706 -18.76 -26.77 6.20
C THR A 706 -17.89 -27.34 5.09
N ILE A 707 -17.23 -26.45 4.34
CA ILE A 707 -16.15 -26.77 3.41
C ILE A 707 -14.87 -26.22 4.01
N ASP A 708 -13.91 -27.10 4.31
CA ASP A 708 -12.59 -26.70 4.79
C ASP A 708 -11.79 -26.12 3.64
N VAL A 709 -11.15 -24.98 3.88
CA VAL A 709 -10.37 -24.22 2.91
C VAL A 709 -9.05 -23.85 3.53
N LEU A 710 -7.95 -24.13 2.83
CA LEU A 710 -6.63 -23.63 3.20
C LEU A 710 -6.27 -22.47 2.27
N VAL A 711 -6.10 -21.29 2.85
CA VAL A 711 -5.49 -20.14 2.18
C VAL A 711 -3.99 -20.23 2.42
N ALA A 712 -3.25 -20.64 1.40
CA ALA A 712 -1.82 -20.92 1.52
C ALA A 712 -0.96 -19.65 1.38
N HIS A 713 -1.46 -18.63 0.65
CA HIS A 713 -0.78 -17.34 0.45
C HIS A 713 -1.79 -16.24 0.13
N GLY A 714 -1.41 -15.00 0.36
CA GLY A 714 -2.17 -13.84 -0.09
C GLY A 714 -2.38 -13.84 -1.60
N GLY A 715 -3.51 -13.31 -2.07
CA GLY A 715 -3.87 -13.31 -3.49
C GLY A 715 -4.35 -14.65 -4.07
N GLU A 716 -4.45 -15.71 -3.25
CA GLU A 716 -4.95 -17.00 -3.69
C GLU A 716 -6.43 -16.92 -4.07
N ARG A 717 -6.77 -17.40 -5.27
CA ARG A 717 -8.16 -17.46 -5.75
C ARG A 717 -8.69 -18.87 -5.68
N ILE A 718 -9.43 -19.17 -4.63
CA ILE A 718 -10.04 -20.48 -4.39
C ILE A 718 -11.44 -20.47 -4.96
N ARG A 719 -11.70 -21.35 -5.91
CA ARG A 719 -12.99 -21.45 -6.64
C ARG A 719 -13.59 -22.84 -6.53
N GLY A 720 -14.89 -22.94 -6.84
CA GLY A 720 -15.61 -24.23 -6.91
C GLY A 720 -15.99 -24.79 -5.55
N LEU A 721 -16.16 -23.95 -4.55
CA LEU A 721 -16.68 -24.34 -3.23
C LEU A 721 -18.22 -24.30 -3.27
N ASP A 722 -18.81 -25.27 -3.99
CA ASP A 722 -20.24 -25.25 -4.28
C ASP A 722 -21.05 -26.03 -3.24
N PHE A 723 -22.14 -25.43 -2.78
CA PHE A 723 -23.12 -26.06 -1.90
C PHE A 723 -24.33 -26.56 -2.71
N LEU A 724 -24.78 -27.78 -2.42
CA LEU A 724 -26.00 -28.34 -2.99
C LEU A 724 -27.12 -28.24 -1.98
N VAL A 725 -28.15 -27.45 -2.28
CA VAL A 725 -29.36 -27.29 -1.46
C VAL A 725 -30.49 -28.12 -2.02
N PHE A 726 -31.11 -28.94 -1.19
CA PHE A 726 -32.26 -29.75 -1.57
C PHE A 726 -33.55 -28.99 -1.21
N GLY A 727 -34.37 -28.65 -2.22
CA GLY A 727 -35.64 -27.93 -2.09
C GLY A 727 -36.83 -28.84 -1.78
#